data_223d955fb606ad144c386055fa6c0314
#
_entry.id   223d955fb606ad144c386055fa6c0314
#
_cell.length_a   1.000
_cell.length_b   1.000
_cell.length_c   1.000
_cell.angle_alpha   90.00
_cell.angle_beta   90.00
_cell.angle_gamma   90.00
#
_symmetry.space_group_name_H-M   'P 1'
#
loop_
_entity.id
_entity.type
_entity.pdbx_description
1 polymer ?
#
loop_
_entity_poly.entity_id
_entity_poly.type
_entity_poly.pdbx_seq_one_letter_code
_entity_poly.pdbx_strand_id
1 'polypeptide(L)'
;MLPIVSSTPRLAPATGSPRKIQQGPAVPNIPVIPPGSAYRQTNFVSDIPGLAPIQDPLLVNPWGISLTASSPFWIANNGTGTSQLIRDPNGAGPVVLNPSPQTITIPGSLPTGTVSNPFSDFTVTPPVGASARANFIFASETGKVSAWIPILGNTAQTMADHPGRVYKGLAIGTATGGNRLYAADFANGNIDVYDGSFALTTVPGGFVDSTIPNVAGNTYHPFNIQAIGSKLYVMYAKVGTGGDDEPGVGNGYVRRFSTDGVKDPTFAINQGELNSPWGCALAPGSFGIFGNPSPALLIGNFGEGNPSIHAFRVTDGLFLGTLQNEAGEGIEINELWALQFGNGGNGGDVNTLYFTAGPAEEEHGLFGSLKPTVTSATNLIQFATDDFTISEGSGHIDVTVTRAGDASGTASVNFNTFDESKAGHASQKSDYEIALGKVTFNPGETSKTFRILIVNDNFVEGDETINLAISNPSGAGVGLGSPNITEIKILDNDTVAPTTNPIDDASFFVRQHYLDFLNREPDTAGLDFWVNQITSCGADATCRDLRRINVSAAFFLSIEFQNTGVEVYNTHRAAFGPIVPAQVGPVLYGTFERDTQALQKDFSFGQPGADAQLEANKVAFFNDFVTRPQFVSTYPNTLSNADYVDNLLVNAGLSPSNFIVNLTNSQENPPTNPTTTGGARRPASYGTATFNMNAAQTLMTFTATINNLDFTGSQTADTNDNLTNAHIHASASVTPTTNGPVVWGFFGSPLNDNNPNDVVKTDFTGGAVGGTISGKWDPPEGNGTTLAAQLTNLKTGHAYINFHTTQFGGGEIRGQFPEMQAFRDSLVAGLNATTETRATVLRKVAESAYLTQREFTSTFVLMEYFGYLRRDGDNAGFAFWLRKLNEFNGNFLNAEMVKAFITSSEYRQRFGPS
;
A
#
# COMPACT_ATOMS: atom_id res chain seq x y z
N MET A 1 21.99 1.44 18.79
CA MET A 1 22.07 0.07 19.33
C MET A 1 20.77 -0.15 20.09
N LEU A 2 19.76 -0.64 19.43
CA LEU A 2 18.52 -1.10 20.04
C LEU A 2 18.68 -2.62 20.25
N PRO A 3 18.16 -3.20 21.31
CA PRO A 3 18.31 -4.63 21.58
C PRO A 3 17.40 -5.40 20.63
N ILE A 4 17.99 -6.34 19.93
CA ILE A 4 17.32 -7.40 19.19
C ILE A 4 16.66 -8.29 20.24
N VAL A 5 15.33 -8.36 20.22
CA VAL A 5 14.58 -9.39 20.93
C VAL A 5 14.75 -10.67 20.11
N SER A 6 15.51 -11.62 20.63
CA SER A 6 15.66 -12.94 20.02
C SER A 6 14.35 -13.71 20.20
N SER A 7 13.62 -13.95 19.13
CA SER A 7 12.61 -14.99 19.09
C SER A 7 13.30 -16.34 19.16
N THR A 8 13.07 -17.10 20.20
CA THR A 8 13.47 -18.51 20.28
C THR A 8 12.61 -19.31 19.30
N PRO A 9 13.20 -20.19 18.45
CA PRO A 9 12.40 -21.01 17.56
C PRO A 9 11.53 -21.99 18.37
N ARG A 10 10.23 -21.97 18.16
CA ARG A 10 9.32 -23.01 18.63
C ARG A 10 9.67 -24.34 17.97
N LEU A 11 9.95 -25.35 18.75
CA LEU A 11 10.03 -26.75 18.31
C LEU A 11 8.61 -27.18 17.86
N ALA A 12 8.48 -27.51 16.57
CA ALA A 12 7.27 -28.06 16.01
C ALA A 12 6.83 -29.35 16.75
N PRO A 13 5.52 -29.53 17.02
CA PRO A 13 5.00 -30.84 17.40
C PRO A 13 4.97 -31.73 16.16
N ALA A 14 5.56 -32.90 16.28
CA ALA A 14 5.57 -33.92 15.24
C ALA A 14 4.17 -34.48 14.97
N THR A 15 3.94 -34.83 13.71
CA THR A 15 2.91 -35.72 13.18
C THR A 15 1.53 -35.09 12.91
N GLY A 16 1.41 -34.43 11.76
CA GLY A 16 0.14 -34.26 11.07
C GLY A 16 -0.37 -35.65 10.57
N SER A 17 -1.64 -35.91 10.78
CA SER A 17 -2.32 -37.04 10.14
C SER A 17 -2.30 -36.83 8.62
N PRO A 18 -2.12 -37.88 7.79
CA PRO A 18 -2.09 -37.69 6.33
C PRO A 18 -3.45 -37.16 5.86
N ARG A 19 -3.43 -35.97 5.21
CA ARG A 19 -4.59 -35.49 4.47
C ARG A 19 -5.00 -36.55 3.47
N LYS A 20 -6.28 -36.87 3.41
CA LYS A 20 -6.83 -37.79 2.41
C LYS A 20 -6.63 -37.18 1.03
N ILE A 21 -5.89 -37.88 0.17
CA ILE A 21 -5.76 -37.57 -1.24
C ILE A 21 -7.16 -37.66 -1.85
N GLN A 22 -7.73 -36.54 -2.26
CA GLN A 22 -8.99 -36.50 -2.97
C GLN A 22 -8.71 -36.58 -4.48
N GLN A 23 -9.41 -37.47 -5.15
CA GLN A 23 -9.19 -37.82 -6.56
C GLN A 23 -9.63 -36.71 -7.49
N GLY A 24 -8.79 -36.37 -8.46
CA GLY A 24 -9.03 -35.71 -9.75
C GLY A 24 -9.80 -34.39 -9.78
N PRO A 25 -9.69 -33.61 -10.85
CA PRO A 25 -10.35 -32.30 -10.91
C PRO A 25 -11.86 -32.47 -10.84
N ALA A 26 -12.43 -32.24 -9.66
CA ALA A 26 -13.87 -32.20 -9.49
C ALA A 26 -14.40 -30.90 -10.13
N VAL A 27 -15.25 -31.04 -11.14
CA VAL A 27 -16.07 -29.92 -11.62
C VAL A 27 -16.84 -29.37 -10.41
N PRO A 28 -16.79 -28.07 -10.11
CA PRO A 28 -17.49 -27.51 -8.97
C PRO A 28 -18.97 -27.89 -8.98
N ASN A 29 -19.45 -28.49 -7.90
CA ASN A 29 -20.84 -28.79 -7.74
C ASN A 29 -21.52 -27.61 -7.05
N ILE A 30 -22.40 -26.90 -7.75
CA ILE A 30 -23.13 -25.77 -7.19
C ILE A 30 -24.24 -26.27 -6.27
N PRO A 31 -24.14 -26.08 -4.95
CA PRO A 31 -25.16 -26.56 -4.02
C PRO A 31 -26.44 -25.70 -4.10
N VAL A 32 -27.57 -26.31 -3.77
CA VAL A 32 -28.84 -25.58 -3.59
C VAL A 32 -28.85 -25.00 -2.18
N ILE A 33 -28.53 -23.71 -2.06
CA ILE A 33 -28.51 -22.99 -0.79
C ILE A 33 -29.79 -22.16 -0.67
N PRO A 34 -30.52 -22.23 0.46
CA PRO A 34 -31.68 -21.38 0.66
C PRO A 34 -31.33 -19.89 0.60
N PRO A 35 -32.17 -19.01 0.06
CA PRO A 35 -31.94 -17.56 0.07
C PRO A 35 -31.69 -17.03 1.48
N GLY A 36 -30.68 -16.19 1.66
CA GLY A 36 -30.28 -15.62 2.96
C GLY A 36 -29.51 -16.58 3.86
N SER A 37 -29.04 -17.73 3.34
CA SER A 37 -28.21 -18.69 4.08
C SER A 37 -26.76 -18.74 3.59
N ALA A 38 -26.42 -17.94 2.59
CA ALA A 38 -25.05 -17.78 2.12
C ALA A 38 -24.62 -16.32 2.18
N TYR A 39 -23.32 -16.12 2.37
CA TYR A 39 -22.72 -14.79 2.51
C TYR A 39 -21.55 -14.65 1.56
N ARG A 40 -21.49 -13.51 0.88
CA ARG A 40 -20.38 -13.14 0.00
C ARG A 40 -19.35 -12.36 0.77
N GLN A 41 -18.12 -12.85 0.75
CA GLN A 41 -16.96 -12.11 1.24
C GLN A 41 -16.48 -11.14 0.17
N THR A 42 -16.14 -9.92 0.60
CA THR A 42 -15.46 -8.91 -0.23
C THR A 42 -14.30 -8.34 0.57
N ASN A 43 -13.10 -8.44 0.02
CA ASN A 43 -11.90 -7.85 0.57
C ASN A 43 -11.78 -6.41 0.11
N PHE A 44 -11.48 -5.45 1.00
CA PHE A 44 -11.41 -4.04 0.69
C PHE A 44 -10.02 -3.45 0.79
N VAL A 45 -9.32 -3.73 1.88
CA VAL A 45 -7.98 -3.22 2.18
C VAL A 45 -7.12 -4.34 2.74
N SER A 46 -5.89 -4.44 2.27
CA SER A 46 -4.88 -5.37 2.80
C SER A 46 -3.48 -4.78 2.58
N ASP A 47 -2.52 -5.16 3.40
CA ASP A 47 -1.10 -4.93 3.10
C ASP A 47 -0.59 -5.93 2.06
N ILE A 48 -1.22 -7.13 1.98
CA ILE A 48 -0.91 -8.14 0.96
C ILE A 48 -1.28 -7.61 -0.42
N PRO A 49 -0.32 -7.50 -1.34
CA PRO A 49 -0.60 -7.07 -2.70
C PRO A 49 -1.61 -7.99 -3.40
N GLY A 50 -2.58 -7.40 -4.10
CA GLY A 50 -3.57 -8.14 -4.90
C GLY A 50 -4.71 -8.80 -4.12
N LEU A 51 -4.58 -9.03 -2.81
CA LEU A 51 -5.63 -9.66 -1.99
C LEU A 51 -6.87 -8.76 -1.85
N ALA A 52 -6.67 -7.45 -1.88
CA ALA A 52 -7.73 -6.45 -1.84
C ALA A 52 -7.50 -5.34 -2.89
N PRO A 53 -8.56 -4.60 -3.30
CA PRO A 53 -8.43 -3.49 -4.23
C PRO A 53 -7.57 -2.33 -3.73
N ILE A 54 -7.49 -2.13 -2.42
CA ILE A 54 -6.68 -1.10 -1.79
C ILE A 54 -5.55 -1.80 -1.04
N GLN A 55 -4.31 -1.51 -1.44
CA GLN A 55 -3.13 -1.91 -0.68
C GLN A 55 -2.79 -0.82 0.33
N ASP A 56 -2.62 -1.17 1.61
CA ASP A 56 -2.18 -0.27 2.68
C ASP A 56 -1.17 -0.97 3.59
N PRO A 57 0.12 -0.61 3.51
CA PRO A 57 1.17 -1.26 4.29
C PRO A 57 1.07 -1.00 5.81
N LEU A 58 0.17 -0.12 6.24
CA LEU A 58 -0.08 0.13 7.65
C LEU A 58 -1.16 -0.77 8.24
N LEU A 59 -1.93 -1.47 7.41
CA LEU A 59 -2.95 -2.42 7.87
C LEU A 59 -2.30 -3.79 8.13
N VAL A 60 -1.47 -3.88 9.16
CA VAL A 60 -0.80 -5.12 9.57
C VAL A 60 -1.39 -5.59 10.89
N ASN A 61 -1.80 -6.85 10.96
CA ASN A 61 -2.45 -7.48 12.11
C ASN A 61 -3.55 -6.57 12.72
N PRO A 62 -4.61 -6.25 11.96
CA PRO A 62 -5.68 -5.37 12.43
C PRO A 62 -6.64 -6.12 13.36
N TRP A 63 -6.75 -5.66 14.62
CA TRP A 63 -7.59 -6.29 15.65
C TRP A 63 -8.95 -5.60 15.74
N GLY A 64 -9.10 -4.63 16.63
CA GLY A 64 -10.39 -4.03 16.98
C GLY A 64 -10.93 -3.04 15.95
N ILE A 65 -12.24 -3.01 15.79
CA ILE A 65 -12.99 -2.01 15.02
C ILE A 65 -13.89 -1.21 15.95
N SER A 66 -13.87 0.11 15.85
CA SER A 66 -14.84 0.96 16.55
C SER A 66 -15.45 2.03 15.64
N LEU A 67 -16.66 2.43 15.98
CA LEU A 67 -17.50 3.37 15.24
C LEU A 67 -18.23 4.32 16.19
N THR A 68 -18.40 5.58 15.80
CA THR A 68 -19.49 6.42 16.27
C THR A 68 -20.69 6.30 15.32
N ALA A 69 -21.79 6.98 15.59
CA ALA A 69 -22.97 6.94 14.72
C ALA A 69 -22.72 7.41 13.27
N SER A 70 -21.64 8.12 12.99
CA SER A 70 -21.36 8.66 11.65
C SER A 70 -19.88 8.67 11.25
N SER A 71 -18.98 8.16 12.13
CA SER A 71 -17.53 8.13 11.83
C SER A 71 -17.20 7.11 10.75
N PRO A 72 -15.98 7.21 10.12
CA PRO A 72 -15.36 6.07 9.47
C PRO A 72 -15.08 4.94 10.46
N PHE A 73 -14.69 3.78 9.94
CA PHE A 73 -14.10 2.71 10.75
C PHE A 73 -12.78 3.20 11.36
N TRP A 74 -12.59 2.93 12.65
CA TRP A 74 -11.33 3.10 13.37
C TRP A 74 -10.81 1.71 13.69
N ILE A 75 -9.72 1.31 13.03
CA ILE A 75 -9.16 -0.03 13.09
C ILE A 75 -7.83 0.01 13.85
N ALA A 76 -7.70 -0.78 14.89
CA ALA A 76 -6.46 -0.89 15.66
C ALA A 76 -5.52 -1.87 14.98
N ASN A 77 -4.40 -1.39 14.41
CA ASN A 77 -3.38 -2.20 13.74
C ASN A 77 -2.29 -2.56 14.75
N ASN A 78 -2.31 -3.79 15.24
CA ASN A 78 -1.35 -4.29 16.23
C ASN A 78 0.08 -4.24 15.68
N GLY A 79 0.31 -4.79 14.48
CA GLY A 79 1.63 -4.90 13.88
C GLY A 79 2.33 -3.56 13.59
N THR A 80 1.58 -2.47 13.37
CA THR A 80 2.17 -1.15 13.07
C THR A 80 2.03 -0.13 14.20
N GLY A 81 1.35 -0.45 15.29
CA GLY A 81 1.14 0.46 16.40
C GLY A 81 0.26 1.67 16.07
N THR A 82 -0.69 1.51 15.14
CA THR A 82 -1.50 2.61 14.60
C THR A 82 -3.00 2.31 14.70
N SER A 83 -3.82 3.31 14.42
CA SER A 83 -5.22 3.13 14.07
C SER A 83 -5.47 3.70 12.68
N GLN A 84 -5.95 2.87 11.77
CA GLN A 84 -6.28 3.23 10.40
C GLN A 84 -7.75 3.64 10.30
N LEU A 85 -8.02 4.71 9.53
CA LEU A 85 -9.37 5.20 9.30
C LEU A 85 -9.83 4.87 7.88
N ILE A 86 -10.87 4.03 7.78
CA ILE A 86 -11.42 3.56 6.50
C ILE A 86 -12.87 4.01 6.37
N ARG A 87 -13.26 4.50 5.20
CA ARG A 87 -14.62 4.93 4.89
C ARG A 87 -15.29 4.00 3.91
N ASP A 88 -16.54 3.66 4.20
CA ASP A 88 -17.48 3.05 3.27
C ASP A 88 -18.81 3.83 3.35
N PRO A 89 -18.98 4.89 2.54
CA PRO A 89 -20.14 5.77 2.67
C PRO A 89 -21.45 5.01 2.49
N ASN A 90 -22.09 4.66 3.59
CA ASN A 90 -23.38 3.94 3.66
C ASN A 90 -23.42 2.62 2.85
N GLY A 91 -22.27 1.97 2.65
CA GLY A 91 -22.16 0.76 1.83
C GLY A 91 -22.52 0.93 0.35
N ALA A 92 -22.67 2.14 -0.14
CA ALA A 92 -23.12 2.47 -1.50
C ALA A 92 -22.02 3.08 -2.37
N GLY A 93 -20.90 3.49 -1.78
CA GLY A 93 -19.75 4.04 -2.48
C GLY A 93 -18.57 3.09 -2.47
N PRO A 94 -17.47 3.42 -3.15
CA PRO A 94 -16.24 2.67 -2.99
C PRO A 94 -15.70 2.85 -1.57
N VAL A 95 -15.18 1.76 -0.99
CA VAL A 95 -14.37 1.84 0.23
C VAL A 95 -13.11 2.63 -0.08
N VAL A 96 -12.74 3.55 0.80
CA VAL A 96 -11.57 4.41 0.62
C VAL A 96 -10.88 4.67 1.97
N LEU A 97 -9.60 4.95 1.95
CA LEU A 97 -8.89 5.45 3.12
C LEU A 97 -9.39 6.86 3.45
N ASN A 98 -9.52 7.19 4.74
CA ASN A 98 -10.00 8.52 5.15
C ASN A 98 -8.95 9.59 4.76
N PRO A 99 -9.34 10.70 4.11
CA PRO A 99 -8.34 11.64 3.58
C PRO A 99 -7.56 12.42 4.65
N SER A 100 -8.16 12.68 5.84
CA SER A 100 -7.46 13.37 6.94
C SER A 100 -8.29 13.36 8.23
N PRO A 101 -7.77 12.87 9.37
CA PRO A 101 -6.55 12.06 9.43
C PRO A 101 -6.80 10.68 8.79
N GLN A 102 -5.77 10.11 8.17
CA GLN A 102 -5.85 8.75 7.62
C GLN A 102 -5.40 7.73 8.67
N THR A 103 -4.39 8.08 9.45
CA THR A 103 -3.74 7.19 10.42
C THR A 103 -3.47 7.94 11.71
N ILE A 104 -3.68 7.28 12.85
CA ILE A 104 -3.37 7.77 14.18
C ILE A 104 -2.34 6.84 14.82
N THR A 105 -1.21 7.38 15.26
CA THR A 105 -0.22 6.63 16.05
C THR A 105 -0.74 6.37 17.46
N ILE A 106 -0.69 5.13 17.93
CA ILE A 106 -1.07 4.74 19.30
C ILE A 106 0.20 4.57 20.14
N PRO A 107 0.43 5.37 21.16
CA PRO A 107 1.64 5.30 21.96
C PRO A 107 1.81 3.98 22.70
N GLY A 108 3.00 3.42 22.62
CA GLY A 108 3.36 2.18 23.31
C GLY A 108 3.21 0.93 22.46
N SER A 109 2.77 1.07 21.19
CA SER A 109 2.58 0.01 20.19
C SER A 109 1.68 -1.17 20.58
N LEU A 110 1.40 -2.09 19.65
CA LEU A 110 0.56 -3.28 19.82
C LEU A 110 -0.88 -2.96 20.29
N PRO A 111 -1.62 -2.02 19.63
CA PRO A 111 -3.01 -1.76 19.99
C PRO A 111 -3.90 -2.95 19.59
N THR A 112 -4.90 -3.24 20.44
CA THR A 112 -5.79 -4.39 20.32
C THR A 112 -7.27 -3.95 20.25
N GLY A 113 -8.01 -4.02 21.36
CA GLY A 113 -9.38 -3.54 21.44
C GLY A 113 -9.50 -2.03 21.33
N THR A 114 -10.53 -1.56 20.64
CA THR A 114 -10.84 -0.12 20.54
C THR A 114 -12.33 0.13 20.72
N VAL A 115 -12.68 1.27 21.34
CA VAL A 115 -14.07 1.70 21.53
C VAL A 115 -14.24 3.19 21.22
N SER A 116 -15.41 3.57 20.71
CA SER A 116 -15.85 4.96 20.72
C SER A 116 -16.47 5.31 22.07
N ASN A 117 -16.22 6.51 22.57
CA ASN A 117 -16.77 6.99 23.84
C ASN A 117 -18.09 7.77 23.62
N PRO A 118 -19.25 7.22 24.03
CA PRO A 118 -20.53 7.93 23.95
C PRO A 118 -20.78 8.87 25.11
N PHE A 119 -19.96 8.85 26.15
CA PHE A 119 -20.16 9.55 27.43
C PHE A 119 -19.47 10.90 27.48
N SER A 120 -19.73 11.70 28.51
CA SER A 120 -19.10 13.00 28.74
C SER A 120 -17.82 12.94 29.57
N ASP A 121 -17.53 11.83 30.21
CA ASP A 121 -16.33 11.52 30.99
C ASP A 121 -15.23 10.85 30.06
N PHE A 122 -14.21 10.24 30.64
CA PHE A 122 -13.02 9.81 29.96
C PHE A 122 -12.35 10.99 29.23
N THR A 123 -12.05 12.02 30.02
CA THR A 123 -11.51 13.28 29.48
C THR A 123 -10.01 13.20 29.21
N VAL A 124 -9.60 13.65 28.04
CA VAL A 124 -8.19 13.83 27.65
C VAL A 124 -7.80 15.28 27.84
N THR A 125 -6.69 15.50 28.54
CA THR A 125 -6.08 16.83 28.70
C THR A 125 -4.84 16.89 27.80
N PRO A 126 -4.91 17.57 26.64
CA PRO A 126 -3.79 17.62 25.70
C PRO A 126 -2.68 18.54 26.26
N PRO A 127 -1.41 18.38 25.81
CA PRO A 127 -0.32 19.28 26.19
C PRO A 127 -0.57 20.75 25.85
N VAL A 128 -1.34 21.00 24.79
CA VAL A 128 -1.76 22.34 24.34
C VAL A 128 -3.24 22.27 23.92
N GLY A 129 -4.05 23.20 24.41
CA GLY A 129 -5.48 23.31 24.11
C GLY A 129 -6.38 22.92 25.26
N ALA A 130 -7.68 22.91 25.02
CA ALA A 130 -8.70 22.59 26.02
C ALA A 130 -8.89 21.07 26.19
N SER A 131 -9.10 20.64 27.41
CA SER A 131 -9.52 19.27 27.71
C SER A 131 -10.85 18.95 27.05
N ALA A 132 -10.99 17.73 26.53
CA ALA A 132 -12.21 17.24 25.90
C ALA A 132 -12.40 15.75 26.21
N ARG A 133 -13.64 15.27 26.11
CA ARG A 133 -13.90 13.84 26.19
C ARG A 133 -13.18 13.09 25.07
N ALA A 134 -12.64 11.92 25.35
CA ALA A 134 -12.08 11.03 24.32
C ALA A 134 -13.14 10.73 23.25
N ASN A 135 -12.77 10.78 21.98
CA ASN A 135 -13.60 10.27 20.89
C ASN A 135 -13.44 8.76 20.74
N PHE A 136 -12.19 8.30 20.80
CA PHE A 136 -11.82 6.89 20.70
C PHE A 136 -10.80 6.54 21.78
N ILE A 137 -10.90 5.31 22.28
CA ILE A 137 -10.03 4.76 23.33
C ILE A 137 -9.50 3.42 22.84
N PHE A 138 -8.24 3.13 23.12
CA PHE A 138 -7.49 1.95 22.65
C PHE A 138 -6.85 1.24 23.83
N ALA A 139 -6.91 -0.08 23.84
CA ALA A 139 -6.11 -0.94 24.69
C ALA A 139 -4.88 -1.46 23.93
N SER A 140 -3.87 -1.96 24.65
CA SER A 140 -2.69 -2.56 24.03
C SER A 140 -2.15 -3.73 24.84
N GLU A 141 -1.41 -4.63 24.19
CA GLU A 141 -0.72 -5.74 24.83
C GLU A 141 0.39 -5.28 25.77
N THR A 142 0.83 -4.03 25.66
CA THR A 142 1.81 -3.44 26.57
C THR A 142 1.21 -2.96 27.91
N GLY A 143 -0.07 -3.22 28.16
CA GLY A 143 -0.79 -2.80 29.37
C GLY A 143 -1.19 -1.33 29.39
N LYS A 144 -1.19 -0.67 28.24
CA LYS A 144 -1.59 0.74 28.12
C LYS A 144 -3.03 0.90 27.68
N VAL A 145 -3.63 2.00 28.16
CA VAL A 145 -4.88 2.54 27.64
C VAL A 145 -4.57 3.92 27.08
N SER A 146 -4.85 4.13 25.81
CA SER A 146 -4.63 5.40 25.11
C SER A 146 -5.93 5.98 24.59
N ALA A 147 -6.03 7.30 24.51
CA ALA A 147 -7.24 7.98 24.05
C ALA A 147 -6.92 9.09 23.05
N TRP A 148 -7.86 9.35 22.17
CA TRP A 148 -7.71 10.35 21.13
C TRP A 148 -8.85 11.36 21.09
N ILE A 149 -8.46 12.62 20.85
CA ILE A 149 -9.32 13.76 20.55
C ILE A 149 -8.73 14.54 19.37
N PRO A 150 -9.55 15.27 18.57
CA PRO A 150 -9.05 15.91 17.33
C PRO A 150 -7.84 16.85 17.50
N ILE A 151 -7.75 17.56 18.60
CA ILE A 151 -6.66 18.51 18.84
C ILE A 151 -5.28 17.84 18.99
N LEU A 152 -5.24 16.53 19.26
CA LEU A 152 -4.01 15.74 19.32
C LEU A 152 -3.41 15.46 17.91
N GLY A 153 -4.13 15.79 16.84
CA GLY A 153 -3.68 15.49 15.48
C GLY A 153 -3.56 13.99 15.23
N ASN A 154 -2.40 13.54 14.76
CA ASN A 154 -2.18 12.16 14.34
C ASN A 154 -1.60 11.23 15.42
N THR A 155 -1.64 11.60 16.70
CA THR A 155 -1.11 10.78 17.79
C THR A 155 -2.08 10.75 18.95
N ALA A 156 -2.48 9.59 19.45
CA ALA A 156 -3.26 9.43 20.66
C ALA A 156 -2.39 9.70 21.92
N GLN A 157 -3.02 9.91 23.05
CA GLN A 157 -2.34 10.14 24.33
C GLN A 157 -2.54 8.93 25.25
N THR A 158 -1.46 8.47 25.90
CA THR A 158 -1.56 7.43 26.94
C THR A 158 -2.26 8.00 28.16
N MET A 159 -3.31 7.32 28.62
CA MET A 159 -4.14 7.71 29.77
C MET A 159 -3.88 6.83 30.99
N ALA A 160 -3.56 5.55 30.79
CA ALA A 160 -3.14 4.64 31.85
C ALA A 160 -2.03 3.73 31.33
N ASP A 161 -1.12 3.31 32.22
CA ASP A 161 0.02 2.44 31.91
C ASP A 161 0.24 1.46 33.06
N HIS A 162 0.00 0.18 32.82
CA HIS A 162 0.07 -0.89 33.82
C HIS A 162 0.98 -2.02 33.32
N PRO A 163 2.31 -1.89 33.44
CA PRO A 163 3.27 -2.93 33.03
C PRO A 163 2.94 -4.29 33.64
N GLY A 164 2.98 -5.34 32.82
CA GLY A 164 2.63 -6.71 33.20
C GLY A 164 1.15 -7.07 32.95
N ARG A 165 0.34 -6.14 32.43
CA ARG A 165 -0.95 -6.42 31.80
C ARG A 165 -0.78 -6.69 30.31
N VAL A 166 -1.63 -7.54 29.75
CA VAL A 166 -1.76 -7.77 28.30
C VAL A 166 -3.22 -7.62 27.94
N TYR A 167 -3.61 -6.40 27.51
CA TYR A 167 -5.00 -6.13 27.17
C TYR A 167 -5.29 -6.56 25.73
N LYS A 168 -6.12 -7.58 25.55
CA LYS A 168 -6.48 -8.12 24.25
C LYS A 168 -7.86 -7.66 23.75
N GLY A 169 -8.69 -7.05 24.59
CA GLY A 169 -10.00 -6.53 24.22
C GLY A 169 -10.44 -5.37 25.09
N LEU A 170 -11.40 -4.56 24.60
CA LEU A 170 -11.88 -3.35 25.26
C LEU A 170 -13.38 -3.15 25.06
N ALA A 171 -14.09 -2.81 26.12
CA ALA A 171 -15.50 -2.43 26.08
C ALA A 171 -15.78 -1.21 26.96
N ILE A 172 -16.88 -0.50 26.70
CA ILE A 172 -17.30 0.67 27.48
C ILE A 172 -18.81 0.58 27.80
N GLY A 173 -19.22 0.99 28.98
CA GLY A 173 -20.62 0.94 29.39
C GLY A 173 -20.89 1.65 30.70
N THR A 174 -22.18 1.75 31.10
CA THR A 174 -22.60 2.36 32.36
C THR A 174 -22.89 1.29 33.41
N ALA A 175 -22.20 1.33 34.54
CA ALA A 175 -22.36 0.46 35.68
C ALA A 175 -22.96 1.24 36.87
N THR A 176 -23.25 0.54 37.93
CA THR A 176 -23.61 1.20 39.23
C THR A 176 -22.43 2.08 39.67
N GLY A 177 -22.70 3.36 39.89
CA GLY A 177 -21.69 4.34 40.29
C GLY A 177 -20.95 5.03 39.16
N GLY A 178 -21.38 4.89 37.87
CA GLY A 178 -20.92 5.67 36.73
C GLY A 178 -20.44 4.85 35.54
N ASN A 179 -19.91 5.54 34.54
CA ASN A 179 -19.40 4.90 33.34
C ASN A 179 -18.08 4.17 33.61
N ARG A 180 -17.89 3.07 32.93
CA ARG A 180 -16.72 2.19 33.08
C ARG A 180 -16.15 1.80 31.73
N LEU A 181 -14.82 1.68 31.68
CA LEU A 181 -14.10 1.02 30.63
C LEU A 181 -13.63 -0.35 31.14
N TYR A 182 -13.74 -1.37 30.33
CA TYR A 182 -13.41 -2.76 30.69
C TYR A 182 -12.35 -3.27 29.74
N ALA A 183 -11.21 -3.73 30.27
CA ALA A 183 -10.09 -4.25 29.50
C ALA A 183 -9.86 -5.74 29.85
N ALA A 184 -9.86 -6.60 28.84
CA ALA A 184 -9.59 -8.02 28.98
C ALA A 184 -8.08 -8.23 29.18
N ASP A 185 -7.65 -8.49 30.42
CA ASP A 185 -6.24 -8.75 30.75
C ASP A 185 -5.96 -10.25 30.65
N PHE A 186 -5.44 -10.64 29.48
CA PHE A 186 -5.16 -12.03 29.17
C PHE A 186 -4.01 -12.58 30.03
N ALA A 187 -3.00 -11.77 30.36
CA ALA A 187 -1.87 -12.23 31.16
C ALA A 187 -2.28 -12.64 32.58
N ASN A 188 -3.23 -11.93 33.18
CA ASN A 188 -3.62 -12.15 34.57
C ASN A 188 -5.01 -12.84 34.74
N GLY A 189 -5.70 -13.11 33.65
CA GLY A 189 -6.96 -13.83 33.64
C GLY A 189 -8.14 -13.08 34.22
N ASN A 190 -8.15 -11.74 34.17
CA ASN A 190 -9.20 -10.90 34.72
C ASN A 190 -9.66 -9.80 33.76
N ILE A 191 -10.74 -9.15 34.09
CA ILE A 191 -11.19 -7.92 33.46
C ILE A 191 -10.80 -6.75 34.36
N ASP A 192 -9.88 -5.91 33.90
CA ASP A 192 -9.56 -4.64 34.53
C ASP A 192 -10.67 -3.61 34.25
N VAL A 193 -11.05 -2.86 35.23
CA VAL A 193 -12.13 -1.86 35.13
C VAL A 193 -11.55 -0.49 35.42
N TYR A 194 -11.85 0.48 34.56
CA TYR A 194 -11.47 1.88 34.75
C TYR A 194 -12.71 2.75 34.94
N ASP A 195 -12.60 3.74 35.82
CA ASP A 195 -13.61 4.79 35.98
C ASP A 195 -13.46 5.87 34.87
N GLY A 196 -14.38 6.86 34.88
CA GLY A 196 -14.41 7.95 33.91
C GLY A 196 -13.17 8.87 33.93
N SER A 197 -12.25 8.70 34.87
CA SER A 197 -10.95 9.40 34.94
C SER A 197 -9.75 8.54 34.49
N PHE A 198 -10.01 7.34 33.96
CA PHE A 198 -9.01 6.31 33.64
C PHE A 198 -8.27 5.73 34.86
N ALA A 199 -8.83 5.83 36.03
CA ALA A 199 -8.29 5.18 37.22
C ALA A 199 -8.86 3.77 37.39
N LEU A 200 -8.00 2.81 37.77
CA LEU A 200 -8.44 1.43 38.06
C LEU A 200 -9.45 1.44 39.20
N THR A 201 -10.53 0.71 39.02
CA THR A 201 -11.61 0.54 39.99
C THR A 201 -12.16 -0.89 39.92
N THR A 202 -13.21 -1.17 40.65
CA THR A 202 -13.91 -2.46 40.65
C THR A 202 -15.41 -2.28 40.45
N VAL A 203 -16.05 -3.35 40.02
CA VAL A 203 -17.51 -3.46 39.93
C VAL A 203 -18.01 -4.59 40.85
N PRO A 204 -19.25 -4.52 41.36
CA PRO A 204 -19.74 -5.44 42.43
C PRO A 204 -19.66 -6.93 42.07
N GLY A 205 -19.89 -7.30 40.82
CA GLY A 205 -19.90 -8.71 40.38
C GLY A 205 -18.53 -9.29 40.06
N GLY A 206 -17.53 -8.44 39.81
CA GLY A 206 -16.12 -8.84 39.63
C GLY A 206 -15.84 -9.79 38.47
N PHE A 207 -16.76 -10.02 37.56
CA PHE A 207 -16.63 -10.95 36.38
C PHE A 207 -16.31 -12.41 36.76
N VAL A 208 -16.79 -12.87 37.93
CA VAL A 208 -16.50 -14.20 38.42
C VAL A 208 -17.36 -15.26 37.72
N ASP A 209 -16.70 -16.30 37.16
CA ASP A 209 -17.35 -17.53 36.72
C ASP A 209 -16.53 -18.77 37.06
N SER A 210 -16.96 -19.51 38.11
CA SER A 210 -16.34 -20.75 38.56
C SER A 210 -16.58 -21.94 37.62
N THR A 211 -17.36 -21.78 36.55
CA THR A 211 -17.63 -22.85 35.58
C THR A 211 -16.60 -22.86 34.41
N ILE A 212 -15.76 -21.83 34.29
CA ILE A 212 -14.66 -21.81 33.36
C ILE A 212 -13.45 -22.47 34.02
N PRO A 213 -12.80 -23.47 33.35
CA PRO A 213 -11.65 -24.14 33.92
C PRO A 213 -10.47 -23.19 34.19
N ASN A 214 -9.85 -23.35 35.36
CA ASN A 214 -8.63 -22.63 35.75
C ASN A 214 -7.72 -23.55 36.53
N VAL A 215 -7.17 -24.56 35.85
CA VAL A 215 -6.23 -25.55 36.42
C VAL A 215 -5.05 -25.71 35.49
N ALA A 216 -3.87 -26.01 35.99
CA ALA A 216 -2.63 -26.16 35.22
C ALA A 216 -2.85 -27.02 33.97
N GLY A 217 -2.53 -26.49 32.80
CA GLY A 217 -2.71 -27.12 31.48
C GLY A 217 -4.14 -27.04 30.91
N ASN A 218 -5.09 -26.47 31.66
CA ASN A 218 -6.46 -26.24 31.19
C ASN A 218 -7.02 -24.93 31.81
N THR A 219 -6.36 -23.82 31.47
CA THR A 219 -6.69 -22.49 31.97
C THR A 219 -7.22 -21.66 30.81
N TYR A 220 -8.27 -20.88 31.04
CA TYR A 220 -8.89 -19.97 30.06
C TYR A 220 -8.92 -18.57 30.62
N HIS A 221 -8.41 -17.62 29.85
CA HIS A 221 -8.38 -16.21 30.20
C HIS A 221 -9.28 -15.37 29.30
N PRO A 222 -9.75 -14.19 29.76
CA PRO A 222 -10.51 -13.26 28.91
C PRO A 222 -9.67 -12.81 27.72
N PHE A 223 -10.12 -13.15 26.50
CA PHE A 223 -9.43 -12.88 25.24
C PHE A 223 -10.02 -11.65 24.54
N ASN A 224 -11.34 -11.42 24.68
CA ASN A 224 -12.01 -10.16 24.32
C ASN A 224 -13.19 -9.88 25.23
N ILE A 225 -13.64 -8.64 25.22
CA ILE A 225 -14.87 -8.17 25.86
C ILE A 225 -15.60 -7.19 24.93
N GLN A 226 -16.88 -7.43 24.68
CA GLN A 226 -17.71 -6.64 23.77
C GLN A 226 -18.99 -6.18 24.46
N ALA A 227 -19.28 -4.87 24.37
CA ALA A 227 -20.55 -4.31 24.85
C ALA A 227 -21.62 -4.42 23.74
N ILE A 228 -22.72 -5.10 24.02
CA ILE A 228 -23.90 -5.18 23.14
C ILE A 228 -25.14 -4.81 23.94
N GLY A 229 -25.75 -3.67 23.64
CA GLY A 229 -26.81 -3.09 24.46
C GLY A 229 -26.34 -2.78 25.89
N SER A 230 -27.02 -3.31 26.87
CA SER A 230 -26.67 -3.17 28.29
C SER A 230 -25.90 -4.37 28.88
N LYS A 231 -25.39 -5.24 28.02
CA LYS A 231 -24.67 -6.45 28.41
C LYS A 231 -23.24 -6.44 27.91
N LEU A 232 -22.37 -7.12 28.63
CA LEU A 232 -20.98 -7.39 28.27
C LEU A 232 -20.85 -8.87 27.94
N TYR A 233 -20.34 -9.16 26.75
CA TYR A 233 -19.98 -10.51 26.32
C TYR A 233 -18.47 -10.66 26.45
N VAL A 234 -18.00 -11.65 27.19
CA VAL A 234 -16.60 -11.95 27.39
C VAL A 234 -16.27 -13.26 26.70
N MET A 235 -15.36 -13.20 25.75
CA MET A 235 -14.77 -14.33 25.08
C MET A 235 -13.53 -14.78 25.85
N TYR A 236 -13.37 -16.09 26.04
CA TYR A 236 -12.23 -16.68 26.75
C TYR A 236 -11.51 -17.65 25.79
N ALA A 237 -10.21 -17.52 25.71
CA ALA A 237 -9.34 -18.46 25.00
C ALA A 237 -8.48 -19.29 25.98
N LYS A 238 -8.08 -20.48 25.57
CA LYS A 238 -7.19 -21.33 26.33
C LYS A 238 -5.80 -20.71 26.36
N VAL A 239 -5.16 -20.73 27.52
CA VAL A 239 -3.80 -20.21 27.69
C VAL A 239 -2.79 -21.26 27.27
N GLY A 240 -1.97 -20.93 26.28
CA GLY A 240 -0.87 -21.76 25.81
C GLY A 240 0.39 -21.69 26.65
N THR A 241 1.33 -22.57 26.38
CA THR A 241 2.61 -22.68 27.11
C THR A 241 3.47 -21.42 27.03
N GLY A 242 3.26 -20.57 25.99
CA GLY A 242 3.95 -19.30 25.81
C GLY A 242 3.32 -18.12 26.57
N GLY A 243 2.13 -18.30 27.17
CA GLY A 243 1.37 -17.25 27.81
C GLY A 243 0.44 -16.49 26.84
N ASP A 244 0.38 -16.88 25.59
CA ASP A 244 -0.57 -16.46 24.58
C ASP A 244 -1.70 -17.49 24.47
N ASP A 245 -2.69 -17.28 23.58
CA ASP A 245 -3.74 -18.25 23.38
C ASP A 245 -3.22 -19.55 22.72
N GLU A 246 -3.95 -20.63 22.94
CA GLU A 246 -3.70 -21.94 22.33
C GLU A 246 -4.89 -22.27 21.42
N PRO A 247 -4.80 -22.01 20.11
CA PRO A 247 -5.85 -22.35 19.18
C PRO A 247 -6.16 -23.86 19.15
N GLY A 248 -7.42 -24.17 18.91
CA GLY A 248 -7.90 -25.54 18.79
C GLY A 248 -9.40 -25.62 18.94
N VAL A 249 -10.04 -26.52 18.20
CA VAL A 249 -11.49 -26.77 18.31
C VAL A 249 -11.87 -27.12 19.73
N GLY A 250 -12.83 -26.40 20.31
CA GLY A 250 -13.24 -26.53 21.70
C GLY A 250 -12.40 -25.68 22.69
N ASN A 251 -11.40 -24.94 22.21
CA ASN A 251 -10.58 -24.08 23.06
C ASN A 251 -11.21 -22.68 23.21
N GLY A 252 -12.43 -22.61 23.71
CA GLY A 252 -13.10 -21.34 23.94
C GLY A 252 -14.34 -21.41 24.81
N TYR A 253 -14.68 -20.27 25.43
CA TYR A 253 -15.94 -20.05 26.15
C TYR A 253 -16.46 -18.65 25.84
N VAL A 254 -17.78 -18.44 25.90
CA VAL A 254 -18.38 -17.10 25.91
C VAL A 254 -19.33 -16.98 27.08
N ARG A 255 -19.24 -15.88 27.79
CA ARG A 255 -20.12 -15.55 28.96
C ARG A 255 -20.71 -14.17 28.77
N ARG A 256 -21.93 -14.02 29.29
CA ARG A 256 -22.65 -12.74 29.34
C ARG A 256 -22.70 -12.22 30.76
N PHE A 257 -22.34 -10.94 30.93
CA PHE A 257 -22.37 -10.25 32.21
C PHE A 257 -23.21 -8.96 32.12
N SER A 258 -23.68 -8.47 33.28
CA SER A 258 -24.08 -7.07 33.39
C SER A 258 -22.85 -6.16 33.37
N THR A 259 -23.06 -4.86 33.20
CA THR A 259 -22.00 -3.85 33.32
C THR A 259 -21.42 -3.74 34.75
N ASP A 260 -22.11 -4.28 35.74
CA ASP A 260 -21.61 -4.45 37.12
C ASP A 260 -20.79 -5.76 37.29
N GLY A 261 -20.47 -6.46 36.20
CA GLY A 261 -19.70 -7.70 36.25
C GLY A 261 -20.42 -8.91 36.83
N VAL A 262 -21.75 -8.87 36.93
CA VAL A 262 -22.56 -9.99 37.43
C VAL A 262 -22.87 -10.92 36.28
N LYS A 263 -22.50 -12.19 36.44
CA LYS A 263 -22.74 -13.24 35.41
C LYS A 263 -24.25 -13.43 35.19
N ASP A 264 -24.63 -13.52 33.93
CA ASP A 264 -25.99 -13.91 33.55
C ASP A 264 -26.10 -15.46 33.61
N PRO A 265 -26.92 -16.02 34.47
CA PRO A 265 -27.01 -17.47 34.64
C PRO A 265 -27.74 -18.16 33.47
N THR A 266 -28.43 -17.41 32.61
CA THR A 266 -29.21 -17.95 31.50
C THR A 266 -28.43 -18.06 30.21
N PHE A 267 -27.18 -17.53 30.11
CA PHE A 267 -26.38 -17.50 28.89
C PHE A 267 -25.01 -18.13 29.11
N ALA A 268 -24.69 -19.11 28.30
CA ALA A 268 -23.33 -19.69 28.23
C ALA A 268 -23.10 -20.37 26.87
N ILE A 269 -21.94 -20.13 26.25
CA ILE A 269 -21.41 -20.94 25.16
C ILE A 269 -20.17 -21.63 25.70
N ASN A 270 -20.13 -22.95 25.55
CA ASN A 270 -19.05 -23.78 26.08
C ASN A 270 -18.39 -24.55 24.95
N GLN A 271 -17.08 -24.34 24.75
CA GLN A 271 -16.28 -25.19 23.86
C GLN A 271 -16.96 -25.42 22.48
N GLY A 272 -17.14 -26.66 22.03
CA GLY A 272 -17.82 -26.99 20.77
C GLY A 272 -17.06 -26.42 19.56
N GLU A 273 -17.70 -25.53 18.83
CA GLU A 273 -17.15 -24.88 17.62
C GLU A 273 -16.22 -23.68 17.93
N LEU A 274 -16.01 -23.36 19.21
CA LEU A 274 -15.16 -22.25 19.59
C LEU A 274 -13.68 -22.60 19.48
N ASN A 275 -12.90 -21.71 18.87
CA ASN A 275 -11.46 -21.84 18.64
C ASN A 275 -10.80 -20.47 18.84
N SER A 276 -10.28 -20.19 20.03
CA SER A 276 -9.80 -18.86 20.44
C SER A 276 -10.75 -17.75 20.01
N PRO A 277 -12.01 -17.71 20.55
CA PRO A 277 -13.02 -16.76 20.10
C PRO A 277 -12.64 -15.33 20.45
N TRP A 278 -12.68 -14.40 19.47
CA TRP A 278 -12.43 -12.98 19.69
C TRP A 278 -13.54 -12.08 19.16
N GLY A 279 -13.91 -12.22 17.89
CA GLY A 279 -14.94 -11.42 17.25
C GLY A 279 -16.33 -11.65 17.86
N CYS A 280 -17.09 -10.58 18.11
CA CYS A 280 -18.45 -10.69 18.63
C CYS A 280 -19.35 -9.58 18.08
N ALA A 281 -20.46 -9.94 17.42
CA ALA A 281 -21.42 -8.99 16.89
C ALA A 281 -22.85 -9.51 16.99
N LEU A 282 -23.83 -8.59 17.14
CA LEU A 282 -25.24 -8.92 17.09
C LEU A 282 -25.77 -8.72 15.67
N ALA A 283 -26.14 -9.81 15.00
CA ALA A 283 -26.68 -9.75 13.65
C ALA A 283 -28.08 -9.13 13.64
N PRO A 284 -28.33 -8.07 12.83
CA PRO A 284 -29.69 -7.58 12.63
C PRO A 284 -30.54 -8.64 11.90
N GLY A 285 -31.87 -8.60 12.12
CA GLY A 285 -32.78 -9.57 11.48
C GLY A 285 -32.73 -9.58 9.95
N SER A 286 -32.34 -8.45 9.35
CA SER A 286 -32.11 -8.30 7.89
C SER A 286 -30.86 -8.99 7.39
N PHE A 287 -29.91 -9.34 8.24
CA PHE A 287 -28.71 -10.10 7.88
C PHE A 287 -29.04 -11.57 7.55
N GLY A 288 -30.17 -12.10 8.04
CA GLY A 288 -30.74 -13.40 7.68
C GLY A 288 -29.86 -14.55 8.14
N ILE A 289 -30.08 -15.08 9.34
CA ILE A 289 -29.34 -16.25 9.83
C ILE A 289 -30.23 -17.49 9.70
N PHE A 290 -29.93 -18.39 8.79
CA PHE A 290 -30.59 -19.70 8.60
C PHE A 290 -32.13 -19.63 8.58
N GLY A 291 -32.71 -18.57 7.99
CA GLY A 291 -34.16 -18.35 7.96
C GLY A 291 -34.79 -17.97 9.31
N ASN A 292 -33.97 -17.68 10.32
CA ASN A 292 -34.43 -17.25 11.63
C ASN A 292 -34.60 -15.73 11.65
N PRO A 293 -35.79 -15.16 11.90
CA PRO A 293 -35.99 -13.71 11.96
C PRO A 293 -35.47 -13.06 13.27
N SER A 294 -35.04 -13.84 14.25
CA SER A 294 -34.52 -13.31 15.51
C SER A 294 -33.04 -12.91 15.37
N PRO A 295 -32.59 -11.83 16.06
CA PRO A 295 -31.20 -11.51 16.12
C PRO A 295 -30.35 -12.69 16.59
N ALA A 296 -29.24 -12.97 15.93
CA ALA A 296 -28.26 -13.98 16.34
C ALA A 296 -26.97 -13.30 16.83
N LEU A 297 -26.33 -13.91 17.83
CA LEU A 297 -24.99 -13.53 18.26
C LEU A 297 -23.99 -14.23 17.36
N LEU A 298 -23.19 -13.46 16.64
CA LEU A 298 -22.09 -13.98 15.82
C LEU A 298 -20.83 -13.98 16.65
N ILE A 299 -20.13 -15.13 16.67
CA ILE A 299 -18.83 -15.28 17.31
C ILE A 299 -17.83 -15.65 16.25
N GLY A 300 -16.75 -14.86 16.16
CA GLY A 300 -15.60 -15.07 15.29
C GLY A 300 -14.50 -15.81 16.04
N ASN A 301 -13.95 -16.83 15.42
CA ASN A 301 -12.80 -17.60 15.88
C ASN A 301 -11.52 -17.03 15.27
N PHE A 302 -10.53 -16.77 16.11
CA PHE A 302 -9.19 -16.40 15.70
C PHE A 302 -8.40 -17.62 15.19
N GLY A 303 -8.54 -18.76 15.85
CA GLY A 303 -7.78 -19.96 15.50
C GLY A 303 -8.09 -20.52 14.12
N GLU A 304 -7.05 -20.92 13.41
CA GLU A 304 -7.12 -21.44 12.04
C GLU A 304 -7.77 -22.85 11.93
N GLY A 305 -8.09 -23.25 10.71
CA GLY A 305 -8.49 -24.62 10.33
C GLY A 305 -9.93 -24.99 10.63
N ASN A 306 -10.77 -24.01 11.02
CA ASN A 306 -12.20 -24.19 11.24
C ASN A 306 -12.98 -23.08 10.52
N PRO A 307 -14.27 -23.28 10.21
CA PRO A 307 -15.11 -22.17 9.81
C PRO A 307 -15.03 -21.03 10.85
N SER A 308 -14.78 -19.81 10.36
CA SER A 308 -14.36 -18.71 11.24
C SER A 308 -15.50 -18.05 12.00
N ILE A 309 -16.77 -18.18 11.56
CA ILE A 309 -17.91 -17.45 12.15
C ILE A 309 -19.08 -18.35 12.44
N HIS A 310 -19.48 -18.37 13.69
CA HIS A 310 -20.58 -19.16 14.20
C HIS A 310 -21.72 -18.30 14.75
N ALA A 311 -22.95 -18.70 14.51
CA ALA A 311 -24.15 -18.05 15.00
C ALA A 311 -24.72 -18.78 16.21
N PHE A 312 -25.08 -18.01 17.23
CA PHE A 312 -25.69 -18.51 18.47
C PHE A 312 -26.95 -17.73 18.80
N ARG A 313 -27.88 -18.38 19.47
CA ARG A 313 -29.09 -17.73 19.96
C ARG A 313 -28.75 -16.76 21.10
N VAL A 314 -29.18 -15.51 20.96
CA VAL A 314 -28.80 -14.43 21.90
C VAL A 314 -29.37 -14.63 23.30
N THR A 315 -30.43 -15.41 23.47
CA THR A 315 -31.07 -15.61 24.77
C THR A 315 -30.27 -16.52 25.71
N ASP A 316 -29.67 -17.59 25.19
CA ASP A 316 -29.07 -18.67 25.98
C ASP A 316 -27.75 -19.20 25.45
N GLY A 317 -27.34 -18.82 24.25
CA GLY A 317 -26.07 -19.30 23.63
C GLY A 317 -26.22 -20.63 22.89
N LEU A 318 -27.44 -21.05 22.54
CA LEU A 318 -27.61 -22.26 21.73
C LEU A 318 -27.01 -22.06 20.33
N PHE A 319 -26.19 -23.00 19.88
CA PHE A 319 -25.62 -23.03 18.54
C PHE A 319 -26.71 -23.10 17.46
N LEU A 320 -26.67 -22.20 16.50
CA LEU A 320 -27.64 -22.11 15.39
C LEU A 320 -27.06 -22.62 14.08
N GLY A 321 -25.75 -22.53 13.90
CA GLY A 321 -25.04 -22.93 12.71
C GLY A 321 -23.83 -22.07 12.42
N THR A 322 -23.14 -22.36 11.31
CA THR A 322 -21.95 -21.69 10.83
C THR A 322 -22.28 -20.87 9.60
N LEU A 323 -21.74 -19.66 9.48
CA LEU A 323 -21.89 -18.85 8.25
C LEU A 323 -21.23 -19.57 7.08
N GLN A 324 -21.95 -19.65 5.95
CA GLN A 324 -21.52 -20.35 4.75
C GLN A 324 -21.27 -19.38 3.60
N ASN A 325 -20.32 -19.74 2.75
CA ASN A 325 -20.12 -19.05 1.48
C ASN A 325 -21.20 -19.48 0.44
N GLU A 326 -21.07 -18.99 -0.78
CA GLU A 326 -22.00 -19.29 -1.87
C GLU A 326 -21.87 -20.73 -2.40
N ALA A 327 -20.81 -21.45 -2.03
CA ALA A 327 -20.61 -22.86 -2.30
C ALA A 327 -21.24 -23.77 -1.22
N GLY A 328 -21.77 -23.21 -0.14
CA GLY A 328 -22.35 -23.99 0.96
C GLY A 328 -21.32 -24.51 1.95
N GLU A 329 -20.11 -23.98 1.90
CA GLU A 329 -19.01 -24.30 2.80
C GLU A 329 -18.91 -23.24 3.90
N GLY A 330 -18.41 -23.62 5.06
CA GLY A 330 -18.12 -22.65 6.12
C GLY A 330 -17.17 -21.56 5.63
N ILE A 331 -17.45 -20.32 5.98
CA ILE A 331 -16.55 -19.22 5.65
C ILE A 331 -15.28 -19.35 6.47
N GLU A 332 -14.13 -19.36 5.78
CA GLU A 332 -12.81 -19.37 6.39
C GLU A 332 -12.14 -18.01 6.19
N ILE A 333 -11.80 -17.36 7.29
CA ILE A 333 -11.03 -16.13 7.36
C ILE A 333 -9.93 -16.39 8.39
N ASN A 334 -8.72 -16.63 7.92
CA ASN A 334 -7.61 -16.98 8.78
C ASN A 334 -7.32 -15.85 9.77
N GLU A 335 -7.17 -16.20 11.05
CA GLU A 335 -6.84 -15.27 12.14
C GLU A 335 -7.82 -14.10 12.21
N LEU A 336 -9.11 -14.44 12.21
CA LEU A 336 -10.22 -13.50 12.30
C LEU A 336 -10.26 -12.79 13.65
N TRP A 337 -10.15 -11.47 13.63
CA TRP A 337 -10.24 -10.62 14.82
C TRP A 337 -11.65 -10.06 15.01
N ALA A 338 -11.88 -8.83 14.56
CA ALA A 338 -13.15 -8.15 14.85
C ALA A 338 -14.28 -8.52 13.92
N LEU A 339 -15.50 -8.44 14.46
CA LEU A 339 -16.76 -8.44 13.72
C LEU A 339 -17.55 -7.18 14.09
N GLN A 340 -17.95 -6.37 13.10
CA GLN A 340 -18.67 -5.12 13.34
C GLN A 340 -19.68 -4.83 12.24
N PHE A 341 -20.95 -4.59 12.58
CA PHE A 341 -21.92 -4.06 11.61
C PHE A 341 -21.68 -2.57 11.36
N GLY A 342 -21.97 -2.12 10.14
CA GLY A 342 -21.82 -0.71 9.77
C GLY A 342 -22.76 0.22 10.54
N ASN A 343 -22.46 1.52 10.47
CA ASN A 343 -23.20 2.56 11.21
C ASN A 343 -24.24 3.33 10.36
N GLY A 344 -24.43 3.01 9.09
CA GLY A 344 -25.31 3.73 8.16
C GLY A 344 -24.78 5.09 7.70
N GLY A 345 -23.54 5.41 8.07
CA GLY A 345 -22.84 6.64 7.69
C GLY A 345 -21.54 6.35 6.95
N ASN A 346 -20.43 6.95 7.38
CA ASN A 346 -19.11 6.71 6.78
C ASN A 346 -18.49 5.36 7.17
N GLY A 347 -19.03 4.67 8.16
CA GLY A 347 -18.64 3.34 8.62
C GLY A 347 -19.56 2.24 8.07
N GLY A 348 -20.02 2.34 6.84
CA GLY A 348 -20.67 1.27 6.12
C GLY A 348 -22.15 1.04 6.36
N ASP A 349 -22.72 0.10 5.60
CA ASP A 349 -24.13 -0.29 5.67
C ASP A 349 -24.43 -1.08 6.95
N VAL A 350 -25.55 -0.76 7.61
CA VAL A 350 -25.99 -1.39 8.86
C VAL A 350 -26.30 -2.89 8.75
N ASN A 351 -26.53 -3.40 7.53
CA ASN A 351 -26.82 -4.80 7.25
C ASN A 351 -25.60 -5.57 6.70
N THR A 352 -24.42 -4.95 6.69
CA THR A 352 -23.17 -5.54 6.26
C THR A 352 -22.29 -5.80 7.47
N LEU A 353 -21.79 -7.03 7.60
CA LEU A 353 -20.82 -7.40 8.61
C LEU A 353 -19.42 -7.12 8.08
N TYR A 354 -18.68 -6.23 8.74
CA TYR A 354 -17.28 -5.95 8.45
C TYR A 354 -16.39 -6.73 9.39
N PHE A 355 -15.22 -7.10 8.92
CA PHE A 355 -14.27 -7.88 9.70
C PHE A 355 -12.82 -7.38 9.51
N THR A 356 -11.99 -7.69 10.49
CA THR A 356 -10.53 -7.59 10.41
C THR A 356 -9.93 -8.97 10.64
N ALA A 357 -8.79 -9.22 10.02
CA ALA A 357 -8.04 -10.48 10.15
C ALA A 357 -6.54 -10.25 10.00
N GLY A 358 -5.74 -11.11 10.62
CA GLY A 358 -4.29 -11.08 10.61
C GLY A 358 -3.67 -12.28 9.87
N PRO A 359 -3.93 -12.49 8.54
CA PRO A 359 -3.48 -13.70 7.84
C PRO A 359 -1.96 -13.89 7.88
N ALA A 360 -1.52 -15.14 7.72
CA ALA A 360 -0.14 -15.58 7.73
C ALA A 360 0.56 -15.35 9.09
N GLU A 361 0.08 -16.01 10.13
CA GLU A 361 0.66 -15.96 11.50
C GLU A 361 0.71 -14.52 12.04
N GLU A 362 -0.35 -13.71 11.76
CA GLU A 362 -0.47 -12.29 12.16
C GLU A 362 0.55 -11.33 11.49
N GLU A 363 1.27 -11.80 10.48
CA GLU A 363 2.27 -10.97 9.78
C GLU A 363 1.63 -9.96 8.83
N HIS A 364 0.39 -10.20 8.42
CA HIS A 364 -0.34 -9.39 7.46
C HIS A 364 -1.67 -8.88 8.00
N GLY A 365 -2.42 -8.15 7.16
CA GLY A 365 -3.71 -7.61 7.54
C GLY A 365 -4.74 -7.63 6.42
N LEU A 366 -5.99 -7.86 6.82
CA LEU A 366 -7.13 -7.82 5.92
C LEU A 366 -8.31 -7.12 6.59
N PHE A 367 -8.91 -6.17 5.87
CA PHE A 367 -10.21 -5.59 6.17
C PHE A 367 -11.18 -5.90 5.05
N GLY A 368 -12.31 -6.51 5.38
CA GLY A 368 -13.32 -6.93 4.41
C GLY A 368 -14.73 -6.90 4.97
N SER A 369 -15.67 -7.44 4.22
CA SER A 369 -17.06 -7.57 4.62
C SER A 369 -17.70 -8.87 4.17
N LEU A 370 -18.78 -9.22 4.86
CA LEU A 370 -19.70 -10.29 4.52
C LEU A 370 -21.09 -9.69 4.31
N LYS A 371 -21.71 -9.99 3.16
CA LYS A 371 -23.09 -9.60 2.85
C LYS A 371 -23.93 -10.84 2.55
N PRO A 372 -25.19 -10.91 3.04
CA PRO A 372 -26.11 -11.96 2.64
C PRO A 372 -26.30 -11.94 1.12
N THR A 373 -26.27 -13.10 0.50
CA THR A 373 -26.63 -13.23 -0.91
C THR A 373 -28.14 -13.42 -1.03
N VAL A 374 -28.76 -12.61 -1.90
CA VAL A 374 -30.21 -12.70 -2.19
C VAL A 374 -30.54 -13.89 -3.11
N THR A 375 -29.54 -14.36 -3.84
CA THR A 375 -29.59 -15.55 -4.70
C THR A 375 -28.29 -16.33 -4.53
N SER A 376 -28.37 -17.67 -4.49
CA SER A 376 -27.18 -18.52 -4.56
C SER A 376 -26.36 -18.19 -5.81
N ALA A 377 -25.06 -18.35 -5.76
CA ALA A 377 -24.23 -18.27 -6.95
C ALA A 377 -24.72 -19.27 -8.00
N THR A 378 -24.83 -18.82 -9.24
CA THR A 378 -25.22 -19.69 -10.37
C THR A 378 -24.00 -20.18 -11.13
N ASN A 379 -22.84 -19.65 -10.82
CA ASN A 379 -21.54 -20.12 -11.30
C ASN A 379 -20.46 -19.88 -10.22
N LEU A 380 -19.55 -20.84 -10.10
CA LEU A 380 -18.46 -20.82 -9.12
C LEU A 380 -17.12 -20.82 -9.84
N ILE A 381 -16.17 -20.08 -9.30
CA ILE A 381 -14.79 -20.03 -9.77
C ILE A 381 -13.89 -20.56 -8.65
N GLN A 382 -13.00 -21.52 -8.99
CA GLN A 382 -12.10 -22.17 -8.05
C GLN A 382 -10.81 -22.61 -8.73
N PHE A 383 -9.78 -22.96 -7.97
CA PHE A 383 -8.63 -23.65 -8.52
C PHE A 383 -9.03 -25.04 -9.03
N ALA A 384 -8.34 -25.53 -10.04
CA ALA A 384 -8.62 -26.86 -10.62
C ALA A 384 -8.23 -28.00 -9.68
N THR A 385 -7.30 -27.75 -8.76
CA THR A 385 -6.80 -28.69 -7.75
C THR A 385 -6.31 -27.91 -6.53
N ASP A 386 -6.18 -28.58 -5.40
CA ASP A 386 -5.52 -28.13 -4.17
C ASP A 386 -4.07 -28.69 -4.04
N ASP A 387 -3.59 -29.41 -5.04
CA ASP A 387 -2.27 -30.04 -5.05
C ASP A 387 -1.50 -29.58 -6.30
N PHE A 388 -0.74 -28.51 -6.15
CA PHE A 388 0.19 -28.02 -7.16
C PHE A 388 1.62 -28.35 -6.72
N THR A 389 2.37 -28.99 -7.60
CA THR A 389 3.77 -29.34 -7.35
C THR A 389 4.60 -29.06 -8.58
N ILE A 390 5.76 -28.44 -8.39
CA ILE A 390 6.71 -28.10 -9.44
C ILE A 390 8.14 -28.33 -8.98
N SER A 391 9.06 -28.70 -9.88
CA SER A 391 10.48 -28.65 -9.59
C SER A 391 10.99 -27.24 -9.80
N GLU A 392 11.84 -26.77 -8.93
CA GLU A 392 12.49 -25.46 -8.99
C GLU A 392 13.13 -25.21 -10.37
N GLY A 393 13.81 -26.21 -10.93
CA GLY A 393 14.43 -26.14 -12.25
C GLY A 393 13.48 -26.02 -13.45
N SER A 394 12.14 -26.02 -13.22
CA SER A 394 11.16 -25.92 -14.30
C SER A 394 10.94 -24.50 -14.82
N GLY A 395 11.36 -23.48 -14.08
CA GLY A 395 11.29 -22.07 -14.45
C GLY A 395 9.91 -21.43 -14.26
N HIS A 396 8.81 -22.16 -14.35
CA HIS A 396 7.46 -21.65 -14.10
C HIS A 396 6.46 -22.78 -13.88
N ILE A 397 5.33 -22.41 -13.24
CA ILE A 397 4.14 -23.24 -13.17
C ILE A 397 2.95 -22.52 -13.78
N ASP A 398 2.13 -23.21 -14.56
CA ASP A 398 0.85 -22.72 -15.09
C ASP A 398 -0.30 -23.19 -14.18
N VAL A 399 -0.88 -22.27 -13.42
CA VAL A 399 -1.98 -22.54 -12.48
C VAL A 399 -3.32 -22.43 -13.21
N THR A 400 -4.15 -23.45 -13.09
CA THR A 400 -5.47 -23.49 -13.72
C THR A 400 -6.59 -23.11 -12.76
N VAL A 401 -7.44 -22.18 -13.20
CA VAL A 401 -8.69 -21.78 -12.54
C VAL A 401 -9.85 -22.25 -13.39
N THR A 402 -10.86 -22.85 -12.77
CA THR A 402 -12.05 -23.38 -13.44
C THR A 402 -13.30 -22.60 -13.04
N ARG A 403 -14.28 -22.60 -13.96
CA ARG A 403 -15.60 -22.00 -13.77
C ARG A 403 -16.67 -23.05 -14.04
N ALA A 404 -17.62 -23.21 -13.11
CA ALA A 404 -18.76 -24.10 -13.25
C ALA A 404 -20.08 -23.34 -13.23
N GLY A 405 -21.12 -23.94 -13.79
CA GLY A 405 -22.48 -23.39 -13.84
C GLY A 405 -22.74 -22.51 -15.04
N ASP A 406 -23.47 -21.41 -14.86
CA ASP A 406 -23.84 -20.52 -15.97
C ASP A 406 -22.63 -19.76 -16.51
N ALA A 407 -22.16 -20.18 -17.66
CA ALA A 407 -21.04 -19.54 -18.36
C ALA A 407 -21.49 -18.50 -19.41
N SER A 408 -22.76 -18.13 -19.49
CA SER A 408 -23.31 -17.25 -20.53
C SER A 408 -22.83 -15.80 -20.43
N GLY A 409 -22.46 -15.34 -19.22
CA GLY A 409 -21.94 -13.98 -18.98
C GLY A 409 -20.44 -13.97 -18.75
N THR A 410 -19.86 -12.76 -18.72
CA THR A 410 -18.47 -12.54 -18.28
C THR A 410 -18.36 -12.73 -16.78
N ALA A 411 -17.27 -13.38 -16.32
CA ALA A 411 -16.94 -13.57 -14.92
C ALA A 411 -15.46 -13.30 -14.67
N SER A 412 -15.08 -12.86 -13.49
CA SER A 412 -13.67 -12.71 -13.13
C SER A 412 -13.42 -12.90 -11.65
N VAL A 413 -12.15 -13.21 -11.32
CA VAL A 413 -11.59 -13.24 -9.96
C VAL A 413 -10.21 -12.60 -9.99
N ASN A 414 -9.79 -12.01 -8.87
CA ASN A 414 -8.39 -11.67 -8.66
C ASN A 414 -7.62 -12.91 -8.21
N PHE A 415 -6.31 -12.94 -8.48
CA PHE A 415 -5.39 -13.92 -7.92
C PHE A 415 -4.15 -13.22 -7.38
N ASN A 416 -3.55 -13.81 -6.34
CA ASN A 416 -2.30 -13.33 -5.77
C ASN A 416 -1.54 -14.45 -5.08
N THR A 417 -0.21 -14.42 -5.19
CA THR A 417 0.72 -15.14 -4.31
C THR A 417 1.07 -14.26 -3.12
N PHE A 418 1.50 -14.85 -2.00
CA PHE A 418 1.98 -14.12 -0.84
C PHE A 418 2.93 -14.97 0.00
N ASP A 419 3.87 -14.28 0.67
CA ASP A 419 4.86 -14.89 1.55
C ASP A 419 4.28 -15.21 2.93
N GLU A 420 4.92 -16.14 3.62
CA GLU A 420 4.72 -16.42 5.03
C GLU A 420 6.10 -16.73 5.64
N SER A 421 6.47 -16.03 6.71
CA SER A 421 7.80 -16.19 7.37
C SER A 421 7.89 -17.46 8.21
N LYS A 422 7.42 -18.56 7.69
CA LYS A 422 7.43 -19.89 8.33
C LYS A 422 8.43 -20.82 7.64
N ALA A 423 9.09 -21.65 8.41
CA ALA A 423 10.04 -22.61 7.84
C ALA A 423 9.37 -23.53 6.81
N GLY A 424 9.97 -23.65 5.63
CA GLY A 424 9.45 -24.42 4.50
C GLY A 424 8.47 -23.64 3.63
N HIS A 425 8.40 -22.30 3.80
CA HIS A 425 7.68 -21.41 2.89
C HIS A 425 8.65 -20.62 2.04
N ALA A 426 8.32 -20.55 0.74
CA ALA A 426 9.07 -19.84 -0.28
C ALA A 426 8.87 -18.32 -0.18
N SER A 427 9.88 -17.56 -0.55
CA SER A 427 9.87 -16.10 -0.57
C SER A 427 9.81 -15.55 -2.00
N GLN A 428 8.96 -14.57 -2.23
CA GLN A 428 8.94 -13.81 -3.48
C GLN A 428 10.25 -13.07 -3.78
N LYS A 429 11.16 -13.00 -2.81
CA LYS A 429 12.44 -12.32 -2.99
C LYS A 429 13.50 -13.22 -3.61
N SER A 430 13.44 -14.53 -3.38
CA SER A 430 14.44 -15.51 -3.78
C SER A 430 13.90 -16.62 -4.67
N ASP A 431 12.73 -17.19 -4.34
CA ASP A 431 12.34 -18.51 -4.82
C ASP A 431 11.29 -18.45 -5.95
N TYR A 432 10.50 -17.37 -6.00
CA TYR A 432 9.52 -17.15 -7.05
C TYR A 432 9.28 -15.66 -7.33
N GLU A 433 8.73 -15.36 -8.51
CA GLU A 433 8.23 -14.03 -8.82
C GLU A 433 6.81 -13.87 -8.31
N ILE A 434 6.55 -12.79 -7.54
CA ILE A 434 5.20 -12.46 -7.10
C ILE A 434 4.24 -12.46 -8.30
N ALA A 435 3.12 -13.17 -8.22
CA ALA A 435 2.12 -13.24 -9.26
C ALA A 435 0.82 -12.59 -8.79
N LEU A 436 0.42 -11.53 -9.46
CA LEU A 436 -0.72 -10.71 -9.11
C LEU A 436 -1.56 -10.42 -10.36
N GLY A 437 -2.88 -10.51 -10.26
CA GLY A 437 -3.68 -10.15 -11.41
C GLY A 437 -5.15 -10.51 -11.32
N LYS A 438 -5.76 -10.54 -12.49
CA LYS A 438 -7.18 -10.86 -12.68
C LYS A 438 -7.36 -11.91 -13.75
N VAL A 439 -8.04 -12.99 -13.42
CA VAL A 439 -8.52 -13.96 -14.39
C VAL A 439 -9.90 -13.55 -14.85
N THR A 440 -10.11 -13.43 -16.15
CA THR A 440 -11.40 -13.08 -16.76
C THR A 440 -11.85 -14.21 -17.69
N PHE A 441 -13.04 -14.69 -17.47
CA PHE A 441 -13.74 -15.65 -18.32
C PHE A 441 -14.72 -14.89 -19.22
N ASN A 442 -14.54 -14.98 -20.52
CA ASN A 442 -15.53 -14.51 -21.47
C ASN A 442 -16.73 -15.47 -21.53
N PRO A 443 -17.85 -15.06 -22.14
CA PRO A 443 -19.00 -15.97 -22.32
C PRO A 443 -18.59 -17.29 -22.95
N GLY A 444 -18.97 -18.40 -22.32
CA GLY A 444 -18.65 -19.77 -22.76
C GLY A 444 -17.33 -20.33 -22.28
N GLU A 445 -16.45 -19.53 -21.67
CA GLU A 445 -15.18 -20.01 -21.13
C GLU A 445 -15.36 -20.61 -19.73
N THR A 446 -14.76 -21.78 -19.51
CA THR A 446 -14.85 -22.55 -18.25
C THR A 446 -13.51 -22.88 -17.63
N SER A 447 -12.41 -22.55 -18.30
CA SER A 447 -11.05 -22.77 -17.80
C SER A 447 -10.12 -21.65 -18.27
N LYS A 448 -9.25 -21.20 -17.40
CA LYS A 448 -8.18 -20.22 -17.64
C LYS A 448 -6.94 -20.62 -16.85
N THR A 449 -5.79 -20.19 -17.35
CA THR A 449 -4.51 -20.34 -16.66
C THR A 449 -3.85 -19.00 -16.45
N PHE A 450 -3.02 -18.92 -15.43
CA PHE A 450 -2.02 -17.87 -15.25
C PHE A 450 -0.70 -18.50 -14.82
N ARG A 451 0.39 -17.79 -15.03
CA ARG A 451 1.75 -18.28 -14.81
C ARG A 451 2.36 -17.69 -13.56
N ILE A 452 3.10 -18.51 -12.81
CA ILE A 452 3.98 -18.10 -11.73
C ILE A 452 5.39 -18.52 -12.12
N LEU A 453 6.33 -17.56 -12.10
CA LEU A 453 7.73 -17.80 -12.43
C LEU A 453 8.44 -18.31 -11.17
N ILE A 454 9.25 -19.36 -11.34
CA ILE A 454 10.03 -19.98 -10.27
C ILE A 454 11.50 -19.65 -10.50
N VAL A 455 12.17 -19.20 -9.48
CA VAL A 455 13.61 -18.92 -9.52
C VAL A 455 14.33 -20.23 -9.22
N ASN A 456 15.25 -20.64 -10.14
CA ASN A 456 16.11 -21.80 -9.90
C ASN A 456 17.49 -21.29 -9.56
N ASP A 457 17.93 -21.54 -8.34
CA ASP A 457 19.28 -21.20 -7.91
C ASP A 457 20.15 -22.45 -7.65
N ASN A 458 21.03 -22.45 -6.69
CA ASN A 458 21.86 -23.59 -6.35
C ASN A 458 21.93 -23.84 -4.83
N PHE A 459 20.96 -23.31 -4.08
CA PHE A 459 20.89 -23.53 -2.64
C PHE A 459 20.16 -24.83 -2.33
N VAL A 460 20.62 -25.52 -1.32
CA VAL A 460 19.90 -26.65 -0.73
C VAL A 460 19.01 -26.10 0.39
N GLU A 461 17.78 -25.76 0.06
CA GLU A 461 16.80 -25.15 0.97
C GLU A 461 15.78 -26.19 1.46
N GLY A 462 15.62 -27.26 0.70
CA GLY A 462 14.58 -28.26 0.88
C GLY A 462 13.28 -27.85 0.18
N ASP A 463 12.31 -28.73 0.19
CA ASP A 463 11.01 -28.45 -0.43
C ASP A 463 10.29 -27.29 0.29
N GLU A 464 9.75 -26.33 -0.45
CA GLU A 464 9.08 -25.14 0.04
C GLU A 464 7.70 -24.96 -0.56
N THR A 465 6.87 -24.07 0.04
CA THR A 465 5.50 -23.80 -0.45
C THR A 465 5.27 -22.33 -0.71
N ILE A 466 4.53 -22.02 -1.79
CA ILE A 466 4.00 -20.70 -2.09
C ILE A 466 2.53 -20.67 -1.71
N ASN A 467 2.09 -19.69 -0.94
CA ASN A 467 0.68 -19.43 -0.70
C ASN A 467 0.02 -18.77 -1.92
N LEU A 468 -1.17 -19.23 -2.31
CA LEU A 468 -1.91 -18.74 -3.46
C LEU A 468 -3.40 -18.61 -3.15
N ALA A 469 -4.00 -17.47 -3.49
CA ALA A 469 -5.43 -17.21 -3.29
C ALA A 469 -6.10 -16.67 -4.55
N ILE A 470 -7.40 -16.95 -4.69
CA ILE A 470 -8.31 -16.20 -5.56
C ILE A 470 -9.34 -15.49 -4.70
N SER A 471 -9.71 -14.25 -5.10
CA SER A 471 -10.58 -13.39 -4.31
C SER A 471 -11.45 -12.49 -5.19
N ASN A 472 -12.43 -11.81 -4.55
CA ASN A 472 -13.26 -10.77 -5.18
C ASN A 472 -13.90 -11.23 -6.50
N PRO A 473 -14.75 -12.29 -6.49
CA PRO A 473 -15.46 -12.75 -7.67
C PRO A 473 -16.38 -11.64 -8.20
N SER A 474 -16.42 -11.46 -9.52
CA SER A 474 -17.20 -10.42 -10.18
C SER A 474 -17.93 -10.99 -11.39
N GLY A 475 -19.19 -10.57 -11.56
CA GLY A 475 -20.10 -11.02 -12.60
C GLY A 475 -21.47 -11.38 -12.01
N ALA A 476 -22.46 -11.53 -12.86
CA ALA A 476 -23.82 -11.91 -12.42
C ALA A 476 -23.85 -13.35 -11.89
N GLY A 477 -24.22 -13.52 -10.62
CA GLY A 477 -24.31 -14.82 -9.98
C GLY A 477 -22.96 -15.56 -9.83
N VAL A 478 -21.84 -14.87 -9.86
CA VAL A 478 -20.49 -15.43 -9.69
C VAL A 478 -20.14 -15.47 -8.22
N GLY A 479 -19.63 -16.60 -7.73
CA GLY A 479 -19.09 -16.80 -6.39
C GLY A 479 -17.77 -17.56 -6.44
N LEU A 480 -17.11 -17.69 -5.27
CA LEU A 480 -15.96 -18.56 -5.12
C LEU A 480 -16.41 -20.00 -4.82
N GLY A 481 -15.77 -20.96 -5.48
CA GLY A 481 -15.83 -22.38 -5.15
C GLY A 481 -14.65 -22.79 -4.27
N SER A 482 -14.49 -24.08 -4.07
CA SER A 482 -13.37 -24.66 -3.30
C SER A 482 -12.57 -25.61 -4.20
N PRO A 483 -11.21 -25.51 -4.15
CA PRO A 483 -10.40 -24.61 -3.35
C PRO A 483 -10.30 -23.19 -3.93
N ASN A 484 -10.34 -22.19 -3.07
CA ASN A 484 -10.08 -20.78 -3.44
C ASN A 484 -8.80 -20.23 -2.78
N ILE A 485 -8.23 -20.99 -1.86
CA ILE A 485 -6.89 -20.85 -1.31
C ILE A 485 -6.19 -22.19 -1.51
N THR A 486 -4.92 -22.15 -1.87
CA THR A 486 -4.10 -23.36 -2.09
C THR A 486 -2.62 -23.05 -1.91
N GLU A 487 -1.81 -24.08 -1.79
CA GLU A 487 -0.37 -24.00 -1.75
C GLU A 487 0.24 -24.63 -3.01
N ILE A 488 1.38 -24.09 -3.46
CA ILE A 488 2.18 -24.68 -4.53
C ILE A 488 3.47 -25.18 -3.90
N LYS A 489 3.72 -26.47 -4.00
CA LYS A 489 4.95 -27.07 -3.52
C LYS A 489 6.07 -26.95 -4.56
N ILE A 490 7.17 -26.29 -4.22
CA ILE A 490 8.42 -26.27 -4.98
C ILE A 490 9.28 -27.40 -4.49
N LEU A 491 9.74 -28.24 -5.38
CA LEU A 491 10.69 -29.31 -5.07
C LEU A 491 12.12 -28.81 -5.34
N ASP A 492 12.91 -28.72 -4.31
CA ASP A 492 14.34 -28.40 -4.38
C ASP A 492 15.06 -29.45 -5.22
N ASN A 493 15.82 -29.00 -6.20
CA ASN A 493 16.60 -29.85 -7.12
C ASN A 493 18.09 -29.87 -6.79
N ASP A 494 18.52 -29.16 -5.73
CA ASP A 494 19.90 -29.03 -5.33
C ASP A 494 20.28 -30.00 -4.21
N THR A 495 21.51 -30.46 -4.24
CA THR A 495 22.02 -31.48 -3.31
C THR A 495 23.32 -31.08 -2.66
N VAL A 496 23.94 -30.01 -3.12
CA VAL A 496 25.24 -29.52 -2.65
C VAL A 496 25.19 -28.01 -2.52
N ALA A 497 25.39 -27.51 -1.32
CA ALA A 497 25.40 -26.08 -1.07
C ALA A 497 26.49 -25.37 -1.91
N PRO A 498 26.18 -24.23 -2.57
CA PRO A 498 27.13 -23.49 -3.39
C PRO A 498 28.26 -22.91 -2.52
N THR A 499 29.45 -22.79 -3.11
CA THR A 499 30.61 -22.14 -2.45
C THR A 499 30.69 -20.64 -2.73
N THR A 500 29.87 -20.13 -3.65
CA THR A 500 29.78 -18.72 -4.05
C THR A 500 28.31 -18.34 -4.20
N ASN A 501 28.00 -17.07 -4.01
CA ASN A 501 26.63 -16.62 -4.17
C ASN A 501 26.20 -16.74 -5.65
N PRO A 502 25.06 -17.36 -5.97
CA PRO A 502 24.57 -17.56 -7.35
C PRO A 502 24.51 -16.28 -8.17
N ILE A 503 24.21 -15.15 -7.54
CA ILE A 503 24.15 -13.85 -8.24
C ILE A 503 25.52 -13.43 -8.84
N ASP A 504 26.62 -14.03 -8.46
CA ASP A 504 27.94 -13.78 -9.04
C ASP A 504 28.12 -14.47 -10.41
N ASP A 505 27.34 -15.50 -10.70
CA ASP A 505 27.27 -16.10 -12.04
C ASP A 505 26.62 -15.15 -13.06
N ALA A 506 27.21 -15.01 -14.25
CA ALA A 506 26.73 -14.05 -15.23
C ALA A 506 25.37 -14.45 -15.84
N SER A 507 25.11 -15.74 -16.00
CA SER A 507 23.86 -16.23 -16.57
C SER A 507 22.71 -16.07 -15.58
N PHE A 508 22.94 -16.46 -14.33
CA PHE A 508 21.99 -16.24 -13.25
C PHE A 508 21.67 -14.74 -13.07
N PHE A 509 22.69 -13.90 -13.00
CA PHE A 509 22.54 -12.45 -12.88
C PHE A 509 21.66 -11.85 -13.99
N VAL A 510 21.92 -12.21 -15.24
CA VAL A 510 21.15 -11.71 -16.38
C VAL A 510 19.71 -12.25 -16.34
N ARG A 511 19.52 -13.56 -16.09
CA ARG A 511 18.19 -14.16 -15.97
C ARG A 511 17.37 -13.47 -14.89
N GLN A 512 17.96 -13.21 -13.71
CA GLN A 512 17.29 -12.52 -12.62
C GLN A 512 16.81 -11.12 -13.02
N HIS A 513 17.56 -10.38 -13.84
CA HIS A 513 17.10 -9.08 -14.35
C HIS A 513 15.89 -9.18 -15.29
N TYR A 514 15.79 -10.26 -16.09
CA TYR A 514 14.57 -10.53 -16.88
C TYR A 514 13.37 -10.79 -15.96
N LEU A 515 13.57 -11.53 -14.88
CA LEU A 515 12.52 -11.79 -13.90
C LEU A 515 12.15 -10.49 -13.16
N ASP A 516 13.12 -9.83 -12.53
CA ASP A 516 12.92 -8.67 -11.66
C ASP A 516 12.32 -7.43 -12.38
N PHE A 517 12.64 -7.20 -13.66
CA PHE A 517 12.22 -6.01 -14.39
C PHE A 517 11.17 -6.28 -15.46
N LEU A 518 11.22 -7.47 -16.08
CA LEU A 518 10.40 -7.77 -17.25
C LEU A 518 9.35 -8.87 -16.99
N ASN A 519 9.30 -9.43 -15.77
CA ASN A 519 8.35 -10.47 -15.35
C ASN A 519 8.26 -11.64 -16.35
N ARG A 520 9.39 -12.05 -16.93
CA ARG A 520 9.47 -13.14 -17.90
C ARG A 520 10.84 -13.80 -17.96
N GLU A 521 10.87 -15.03 -18.43
CA GLU A 521 12.11 -15.70 -18.78
C GLU A 521 12.79 -15.01 -19.98
N PRO A 522 14.15 -15.00 -20.03
CA PRO A 522 14.86 -14.54 -21.20
C PRO A 522 14.65 -15.49 -22.38
N ASP A 523 14.62 -14.95 -23.60
CA ASP A 523 14.88 -15.75 -24.77
C ASP A 523 16.39 -16.05 -24.90
N THR A 524 16.75 -17.16 -25.56
CA THR A 524 18.14 -17.62 -25.63
C THR A 524 19.08 -16.56 -26.21
N ALA A 525 18.64 -15.85 -27.25
CA ALA A 525 19.49 -14.86 -27.93
C ALA A 525 19.74 -13.62 -27.04
N GLY A 526 18.71 -13.17 -26.30
CA GLY A 526 18.80 -12.08 -25.32
C GLY A 526 19.69 -12.45 -24.15
N LEU A 527 19.51 -13.65 -23.57
CA LEU A 527 20.37 -14.15 -22.51
C LEU A 527 21.83 -14.18 -22.94
N ASP A 528 22.13 -14.85 -24.09
CA ASP A 528 23.48 -14.98 -24.62
C ASP A 528 24.12 -13.62 -24.90
N PHE A 529 23.35 -12.66 -25.43
CA PHE A 529 23.84 -11.31 -25.69
C PHE A 529 24.34 -10.62 -24.42
N TRP A 530 23.51 -10.60 -23.39
CA TRP A 530 23.85 -9.92 -22.14
C TRP A 530 24.92 -10.64 -21.32
N VAL A 531 24.89 -11.97 -21.28
CA VAL A 531 25.94 -12.79 -20.64
C VAL A 531 27.30 -12.55 -21.31
N ASN A 532 27.35 -12.49 -22.63
CA ASN A 532 28.58 -12.21 -23.35
C ASN A 532 29.16 -10.81 -23.06
N GLN A 533 28.30 -9.79 -22.74
CA GLN A 533 28.81 -8.48 -22.33
C GLN A 533 29.64 -8.59 -21.04
N ILE A 534 29.25 -9.44 -20.10
CA ILE A 534 29.94 -9.63 -18.82
C ILE A 534 31.16 -10.54 -18.98
N THR A 535 30.98 -11.69 -19.61
CA THR A 535 32.02 -12.74 -19.74
C THR A 535 33.15 -12.39 -20.71
N SER A 536 32.91 -11.46 -21.64
CA SER A 536 33.95 -10.93 -22.54
C SER A 536 35.11 -10.24 -21.80
N CYS A 537 34.91 -9.82 -20.55
CA CYS A 537 35.94 -9.25 -19.68
C CYS A 537 37.01 -10.27 -19.24
N GLY A 538 36.75 -11.57 -19.36
CA GLY A 538 37.65 -12.63 -18.90
C GLY A 538 37.95 -12.53 -17.40
N ALA A 539 39.22 -12.46 -17.03
CA ALA A 539 39.65 -12.37 -15.62
C ALA A 539 39.66 -10.93 -15.04
N ASP A 540 39.40 -9.90 -15.85
CA ASP A 540 39.44 -8.51 -15.40
C ASP A 540 38.18 -8.19 -14.56
N ALA A 541 38.36 -8.14 -13.21
CA ALA A 541 37.30 -7.86 -12.26
C ALA A 541 36.68 -6.46 -12.43
N THR A 542 37.53 -5.43 -12.70
CA THR A 542 37.05 -4.05 -12.87
C THR A 542 36.17 -3.93 -14.12
N CYS A 543 36.56 -4.61 -15.20
CA CYS A 543 35.75 -4.69 -16.41
C CYS A 543 34.41 -5.38 -16.11
N ARG A 544 34.42 -6.54 -15.42
CA ARG A 544 33.20 -7.27 -15.08
C ARG A 544 32.25 -6.43 -14.23
N ASP A 545 32.75 -5.74 -13.20
CA ASP A 545 31.93 -4.86 -12.35
C ASP A 545 31.25 -3.77 -13.18
N LEU A 546 32.01 -3.08 -14.02
CA LEU A 546 31.47 -2.05 -14.92
C LEU A 546 30.42 -2.62 -15.89
N ARG A 547 30.66 -3.82 -16.45
CA ARG A 547 29.72 -4.48 -17.34
C ARG A 547 28.44 -4.88 -16.64
N ARG A 548 28.55 -5.42 -15.42
CA ARG A 548 27.37 -5.75 -14.58
C ARG A 548 26.51 -4.52 -14.32
N ILE A 549 27.12 -3.40 -13.94
CA ILE A 549 26.41 -2.13 -13.74
C ILE A 549 25.68 -1.70 -15.02
N ASN A 550 26.37 -1.74 -16.17
CA ASN A 550 25.80 -1.33 -17.45
C ASN A 550 24.69 -2.27 -17.94
N VAL A 551 24.85 -3.58 -17.78
CA VAL A 551 23.81 -4.57 -18.08
C VAL A 551 22.59 -4.34 -17.19
N SER A 552 22.81 -4.16 -15.90
CA SER A 552 21.74 -3.90 -14.92
C SER A 552 20.92 -2.66 -15.29
N ALA A 553 21.58 -1.52 -15.49
CA ALA A 553 20.92 -0.29 -15.91
C ALA A 553 20.19 -0.39 -17.26
N ALA A 554 20.67 -1.25 -18.17
CA ALA A 554 20.07 -1.43 -19.49
C ALA A 554 18.66 -2.03 -19.42
N PHE A 555 18.34 -2.81 -18.38
CA PHE A 555 16.98 -3.34 -18.19
C PHE A 555 15.98 -2.22 -17.85
N PHE A 556 16.32 -1.32 -16.94
CA PHE A 556 15.49 -0.12 -16.69
C PHE A 556 15.36 0.76 -17.94
N LEU A 557 16.46 0.94 -18.68
CA LEU A 557 16.50 1.78 -19.89
C LEU A 557 15.93 1.08 -21.14
N SER A 558 15.57 -0.19 -21.05
CA SER A 558 15.03 -0.95 -22.18
C SER A 558 13.71 -0.37 -22.67
N ILE A 559 13.45 -0.48 -23.98
CA ILE A 559 12.17 -0.06 -24.56
C ILE A 559 11.01 -0.82 -23.91
N GLU A 560 11.23 -2.10 -23.58
CA GLU A 560 10.23 -2.94 -22.94
C GLU A 560 9.82 -2.38 -21.58
N PHE A 561 10.78 -2.09 -20.68
CA PHE A 561 10.49 -1.53 -19.36
C PHE A 561 9.95 -0.10 -19.43
N GLN A 562 10.45 0.73 -20.35
CA GLN A 562 9.94 2.09 -20.52
C GLN A 562 8.46 2.12 -20.93
N ASN A 563 7.98 1.12 -21.68
CA ASN A 563 6.60 0.99 -22.11
C ASN A 563 5.72 0.18 -21.14
N THR A 564 6.26 -0.30 -20.03
CA THR A 564 5.54 -1.09 -19.03
C THR A 564 5.73 -0.50 -17.63
N GLY A 565 6.83 -0.73 -16.96
CA GLY A 565 7.07 -0.25 -15.60
C GLY A 565 7.04 1.30 -15.46
N VAL A 566 7.71 2.02 -16.38
CA VAL A 566 7.67 3.50 -16.38
C VAL A 566 6.27 4.02 -16.69
N GLU A 567 5.54 3.37 -17.58
CA GLU A 567 4.15 3.68 -17.89
C GLU A 567 3.26 3.57 -16.65
N VAL A 568 3.42 2.50 -15.85
CA VAL A 568 2.70 2.32 -14.58
C VAL A 568 3.02 3.44 -13.61
N TYR A 569 4.30 3.74 -13.39
CA TYR A 569 4.71 4.85 -12.53
C TYR A 569 4.04 6.17 -12.96
N ASN A 570 4.15 6.51 -14.23
CA ASN A 570 3.60 7.75 -14.79
C ASN A 570 2.07 7.81 -14.67
N THR A 571 1.37 6.67 -14.83
CA THR A 571 -0.08 6.58 -14.68
C THR A 571 -0.51 6.93 -13.26
N HIS A 572 0.14 6.30 -12.25
CA HIS A 572 -0.14 6.60 -10.85
C HIS A 572 0.24 8.04 -10.48
N ARG A 573 1.34 8.54 -11.01
CA ARG A 573 1.79 9.91 -10.84
C ARG A 573 0.79 10.93 -11.39
N ALA A 574 0.27 10.69 -12.59
CA ALA A 574 -0.75 11.53 -13.20
C ALA A 574 -2.10 11.45 -12.47
N ALA A 575 -2.47 10.26 -12.00
CA ALA A 575 -3.74 10.05 -11.31
C ALA A 575 -3.75 10.60 -9.87
N PHE A 576 -2.68 10.39 -9.09
CA PHE A 576 -2.72 10.60 -7.64
C PHE A 576 -1.68 11.59 -7.10
N GLY A 577 -0.77 12.07 -7.94
CA GLY A 577 0.26 13.01 -7.54
C GLY A 577 1.58 12.34 -7.14
N PRO A 578 2.54 13.11 -6.58
CA PRO A 578 3.92 12.65 -6.38
C PRO A 578 4.14 11.72 -5.19
N ILE A 579 3.31 11.84 -4.16
CA ILE A 579 3.46 11.13 -2.89
C ILE A 579 2.08 10.78 -2.37
N VAL A 580 1.85 9.51 -2.07
CA VAL A 580 0.71 9.06 -1.28
C VAL A 580 1.12 9.09 0.19
N PRO A 581 0.27 9.52 1.14
CA PRO A 581 0.62 9.53 2.55
C PRO A 581 1.21 8.19 3.01
N ALA A 582 2.30 8.25 3.78
CA ALA A 582 3.05 7.13 4.33
C ALA A 582 3.84 6.25 3.33
N GLN A 583 3.94 6.62 2.05
CA GLN A 583 4.77 5.90 1.08
C GLN A 583 5.77 6.80 0.36
N VAL A 584 6.74 6.18 -0.29
CA VAL A 584 7.72 6.83 -1.17
C VAL A 584 7.30 6.65 -2.62
N GLY A 585 7.05 7.77 -3.31
CA GLY A 585 6.61 7.76 -4.70
C GLY A 585 5.10 7.59 -4.88
N PRO A 586 4.61 7.57 -6.13
CA PRO A 586 3.18 7.60 -6.46
C PRO A 586 2.50 6.23 -6.40
N VAL A 587 3.25 5.14 -6.23
CA VAL A 587 2.75 3.76 -6.28
C VAL A 587 3.53 2.88 -5.32
N LEU A 588 2.85 1.95 -4.65
CA LEU A 588 3.46 0.90 -3.82
C LEU A 588 3.98 -0.25 -4.69
N TYR A 589 5.00 -0.96 -4.20
CA TYR A 589 5.65 -2.08 -4.89
C TYR A 589 4.64 -3.11 -5.41
N GLY A 590 3.79 -3.66 -4.56
CA GLY A 590 2.83 -4.68 -4.99
C GLY A 590 1.78 -4.17 -5.99
N THR A 591 1.35 -2.89 -5.87
CA THR A 591 0.47 -2.28 -6.87
C THR A 591 1.20 -2.08 -8.19
N PHE A 592 2.48 -1.69 -8.14
CA PHE A 592 3.34 -1.56 -9.30
C PHE A 592 3.51 -2.90 -10.03
N GLU A 593 3.81 -3.98 -9.30
CA GLU A 593 3.96 -5.32 -9.88
C GLU A 593 2.68 -5.80 -10.56
N ARG A 594 1.53 -5.70 -9.89
CA ARG A 594 0.23 -6.05 -10.47
C ARG A 594 -0.02 -5.32 -11.79
N ASP A 595 0.23 -4.03 -11.82
CA ASP A 595 -0.08 -3.18 -12.97
C ASP A 595 0.94 -3.38 -14.11
N THR A 596 2.21 -3.63 -13.76
CA THR A 596 3.26 -3.95 -14.72
C THR A 596 3.02 -5.32 -15.37
N GLN A 597 2.65 -6.34 -14.58
CA GLN A 597 2.27 -7.65 -15.10
C GLN A 597 1.05 -7.59 -16.03
N ALA A 598 0.09 -6.70 -15.74
CA ALA A 598 -1.05 -6.48 -16.65
C ALA A 598 -0.61 -5.90 -18.00
N LEU A 599 0.36 -4.99 -18.03
CA LEU A 599 0.93 -4.44 -19.26
C LEU A 599 1.85 -5.44 -19.99
N GLN A 600 2.57 -6.28 -19.27
CA GLN A 600 3.50 -7.26 -19.80
C GLN A 600 2.83 -8.58 -20.20
N LYS A 601 1.54 -8.75 -19.95
CA LYS A 601 0.82 -9.98 -20.22
C LYS A 601 0.96 -10.43 -21.68
N ASP A 602 1.52 -11.63 -21.89
CA ASP A 602 1.73 -12.24 -23.21
C ASP A 602 2.56 -11.35 -24.17
N PHE A 603 3.34 -10.41 -23.62
CA PHE A 603 4.18 -9.47 -24.38
C PHE A 603 5.65 -9.81 -24.21
N SER A 604 6.38 -9.80 -25.32
CA SER A 604 7.84 -9.89 -25.34
C SER A 604 8.36 -9.05 -26.50
N PHE A 605 9.16 -8.04 -26.20
CA PHE A 605 9.69 -7.11 -27.19
C PHE A 605 10.43 -7.81 -28.33
N GLY A 606 10.20 -7.36 -29.57
CA GLY A 606 10.84 -7.91 -30.75
C GLY A 606 10.20 -9.19 -31.31
N GLN A 607 9.21 -9.77 -30.66
CA GLN A 607 8.47 -10.91 -31.20
C GLN A 607 7.37 -10.46 -32.20
N PRO A 608 7.03 -11.29 -33.19
CA PRO A 608 5.92 -10.97 -34.09
C PRO A 608 4.62 -10.70 -33.37
N GLY A 609 4.00 -9.54 -33.62
CA GLY A 609 2.74 -9.12 -32.97
C GLY A 609 2.91 -8.45 -31.61
N ALA A 610 4.12 -8.28 -31.08
CA ALA A 610 4.37 -7.68 -29.77
C ALA A 610 3.76 -6.28 -29.63
N ASP A 611 3.91 -5.41 -30.62
CA ASP A 611 3.35 -4.04 -30.56
C ASP A 611 1.82 -4.05 -30.46
N ALA A 612 1.16 -4.95 -31.18
CA ALA A 612 -0.30 -5.09 -31.12
C ALA A 612 -0.76 -5.66 -29.77
N GLN A 613 0.01 -6.59 -29.20
CA GLN A 613 -0.27 -7.14 -27.86
C GLN A 613 -0.09 -6.06 -26.78
N LEU A 614 1.00 -5.32 -26.80
CA LEU A 614 1.24 -4.23 -25.85
C LEU A 614 0.15 -3.16 -25.95
N GLU A 615 -0.25 -2.78 -27.17
CA GLU A 615 -1.33 -1.81 -27.35
C GLU A 615 -2.67 -2.33 -26.76
N ALA A 616 -2.99 -3.61 -26.99
CA ALA A 616 -4.18 -4.24 -26.39
C ALA A 616 -4.10 -4.25 -24.86
N ASN A 617 -2.95 -4.56 -24.28
CA ASN A 617 -2.72 -4.54 -22.85
C ASN A 617 -2.88 -3.11 -22.28
N LYS A 618 -2.30 -2.09 -22.92
CA LYS A 618 -2.44 -0.69 -22.52
C LYS A 618 -3.91 -0.25 -22.53
N VAL A 619 -4.65 -0.55 -23.59
CA VAL A 619 -6.10 -0.25 -23.66
C VAL A 619 -6.87 -0.92 -22.51
N ALA A 620 -6.60 -2.20 -22.25
CA ALA A 620 -7.24 -2.93 -21.17
C ALA A 620 -6.88 -2.34 -19.79
N PHE A 621 -5.61 -2.05 -19.56
CA PHE A 621 -5.09 -1.47 -18.33
C PHE A 621 -5.72 -0.11 -18.02
N PHE A 622 -5.71 0.85 -18.94
CA PHE A 622 -6.29 2.17 -18.70
C PHE A 622 -7.80 2.13 -18.51
N ASN A 623 -8.52 1.24 -19.22
CA ASN A 623 -9.94 1.04 -19.01
C ASN A 623 -10.25 0.44 -17.63
N ASP A 624 -9.47 -0.52 -17.15
CA ASP A 624 -9.59 -1.04 -15.78
C ASP A 624 -9.24 0.05 -14.76
N PHE A 625 -8.14 0.77 -14.94
CA PHE A 625 -7.62 1.75 -14.00
C PHE A 625 -8.64 2.83 -13.63
N VAL A 626 -9.36 3.37 -14.63
CA VAL A 626 -10.36 4.43 -14.39
C VAL A 626 -11.64 3.92 -13.70
N THR A 627 -11.81 2.61 -13.57
CA THR A 627 -12.93 2.00 -12.83
C THR A 627 -12.58 1.65 -11.38
N ARG A 628 -11.32 1.74 -11.00
CA ARG A 628 -10.86 1.38 -9.66
C ARG A 628 -11.46 2.30 -8.60
N PRO A 629 -11.80 1.78 -7.41
CA PRO A 629 -12.43 2.55 -6.34
C PRO A 629 -11.69 3.84 -5.99
N GLN A 630 -10.37 3.79 -5.86
CA GLN A 630 -9.53 4.96 -5.55
C GLN A 630 -9.63 6.02 -6.66
N PHE A 631 -9.59 5.60 -7.94
CA PHE A 631 -9.71 6.53 -9.06
C PHE A 631 -11.10 7.17 -9.12
N VAL A 632 -12.17 6.37 -9.01
CA VAL A 632 -13.56 6.85 -9.03
C VAL A 632 -13.84 7.81 -7.86
N SER A 633 -13.27 7.55 -6.69
CA SER A 633 -13.36 8.45 -5.53
C SER A 633 -12.66 9.79 -5.79
N THR A 634 -11.47 9.75 -6.40
CA THR A 634 -10.69 10.96 -6.73
C THR A 634 -11.32 11.75 -7.87
N TYR A 635 -11.88 11.05 -8.86
CA TYR A 635 -12.47 11.61 -10.07
C TYR A 635 -13.92 11.15 -10.26
N PRO A 636 -14.88 11.60 -9.43
CA PRO A 636 -16.27 11.19 -9.56
C PRO A 636 -16.84 11.57 -10.92
N ASN A 637 -17.84 10.81 -11.41
CA ASN A 637 -18.46 11.04 -12.71
C ASN A 637 -19.19 12.39 -12.83
N THR A 638 -19.44 13.04 -11.70
CA THR A 638 -20.03 14.39 -11.62
C THR A 638 -19.03 15.51 -11.93
N LEU A 639 -17.72 15.19 -11.95
CA LEU A 639 -16.67 16.17 -12.25
C LEU A 639 -16.75 16.58 -13.73
N SER A 640 -16.63 17.89 -14.01
CA SER A 640 -16.60 18.38 -15.39
C SER A 640 -15.38 17.88 -16.15
N ASN A 641 -15.46 17.79 -17.48
CA ASN A 641 -14.31 17.37 -18.30
C ASN A 641 -13.10 18.28 -18.13
N ALA A 642 -13.32 19.59 -17.95
CA ALA A 642 -12.25 20.54 -17.69
C ALA A 642 -11.58 20.29 -16.34
N ASP A 643 -12.38 20.14 -15.26
CA ASP A 643 -11.84 19.89 -13.91
C ASP A 643 -11.11 18.53 -13.86
N TYR A 644 -11.62 17.53 -14.58
CA TYR A 644 -10.95 16.22 -14.67
C TYR A 644 -9.55 16.37 -15.28
N VAL A 645 -9.43 17.04 -16.42
CA VAL A 645 -8.14 17.27 -17.08
C VAL A 645 -7.23 18.13 -16.21
N ASP A 646 -7.75 19.19 -15.61
CA ASP A 646 -6.97 20.11 -14.78
C ASP A 646 -6.41 19.38 -13.54
N ASN A 647 -7.18 18.54 -12.89
CA ASN A 647 -6.71 17.75 -11.75
C ASN A 647 -5.61 16.74 -12.15
N LEU A 648 -5.74 16.05 -13.29
CA LEU A 648 -4.68 15.18 -13.80
C LEU A 648 -3.39 15.96 -14.07
N LEU A 649 -3.49 17.12 -14.72
CA LEU A 649 -2.33 17.96 -15.03
C LEU A 649 -1.70 18.57 -13.78
N VAL A 650 -2.49 18.93 -12.76
CA VAL A 650 -1.98 19.37 -11.46
C VAL A 650 -1.21 18.23 -10.78
N ASN A 651 -1.80 17.04 -10.72
CA ASN A 651 -1.13 15.87 -10.16
C ASN A 651 0.16 15.54 -10.92
N ALA A 652 0.14 15.55 -12.24
CA ALA A 652 1.32 15.38 -13.07
C ALA A 652 2.33 16.53 -12.97
N GLY A 653 1.94 17.69 -12.33
CA GLY A 653 2.75 18.91 -12.30
C GLY A 653 2.90 19.57 -13.66
N LEU A 654 1.89 19.45 -14.50
CA LEU A 654 1.83 19.90 -15.89
C LEU A 654 0.69 20.90 -16.13
N SER A 655 0.07 21.44 -15.07
CA SER A 655 -1.02 22.42 -15.22
C SER A 655 -0.50 23.74 -15.78
N PRO A 656 -1.21 24.40 -16.72
CA PRO A 656 -0.84 25.70 -17.24
C PRO A 656 -0.79 26.83 -16.19
N SER A 657 -1.47 26.65 -15.07
CA SER A 657 -1.54 27.65 -13.98
C SER A 657 -0.80 27.22 -12.71
N ASN A 658 -0.43 25.94 -12.61
CA ASN A 658 0.32 25.37 -11.49
C ASN A 658 1.22 24.28 -12.07
N PHE A 659 2.51 24.60 -12.23
CA PHE A 659 3.46 23.68 -12.85
C PHE A 659 4.81 23.72 -12.14
N ILE A 660 5.59 22.70 -12.36
CA ILE A 660 6.94 22.55 -11.82
C ILE A 660 7.91 22.46 -12.98
N VAL A 661 9.06 23.07 -12.80
CA VAL A 661 10.15 23.11 -13.77
C VAL A 661 11.39 22.55 -13.11
N ASN A 662 12.00 21.54 -13.74
CA ASN A 662 13.31 21.05 -13.34
C ASN A 662 14.40 21.92 -13.94
N LEU A 663 15.39 22.30 -13.14
CA LEU A 663 16.55 23.07 -13.59
C LEU A 663 17.80 22.19 -13.58
N THR A 664 18.53 22.19 -14.69
CA THR A 664 19.78 21.45 -14.82
C THR A 664 20.81 22.19 -15.65
N ASN A 665 22.08 21.81 -15.50
CA ASN A 665 23.18 22.32 -16.34
C ASN A 665 23.00 21.96 -17.82
N SER A 666 22.40 20.78 -18.11
CA SER A 666 22.20 20.28 -19.48
C SER A 666 21.12 21.02 -20.24
N GLN A 667 20.19 21.68 -19.56
CA GLN A 667 19.16 22.51 -20.21
C GLN A 667 19.64 23.91 -20.55
N GLU A 668 20.78 24.34 -20.02
CA GLU A 668 21.36 25.63 -20.40
C GLU A 668 21.81 25.60 -21.87
N ASN A 669 21.78 26.75 -22.52
CA ASN A 669 22.16 26.84 -23.91
C ASN A 669 23.27 27.88 -24.13
N PRO A 670 24.53 27.40 -24.36
CA PRO A 670 24.99 26.00 -24.42
C PRO A 670 25.01 25.33 -23.05
N PRO A 671 24.93 23.98 -22.98
CA PRO A 671 25.03 23.24 -21.71
C PRO A 671 26.32 23.57 -20.95
N THR A 672 26.19 23.67 -19.60
CA THR A 672 27.32 24.06 -18.75
C THR A 672 27.98 22.85 -18.09
N ASN A 673 29.27 22.99 -17.78
CA ASN A 673 30.07 22.00 -17.05
C ASN A 673 30.80 22.72 -15.90
N PRO A 674 30.24 22.73 -14.69
CA PRO A 674 30.78 23.45 -13.57
C PRO A 674 32.17 22.97 -13.11
N THR A 675 33.05 23.92 -12.82
CA THR A 675 34.39 23.68 -12.28
C THR A 675 34.69 24.67 -11.17
N THR A 676 35.55 24.27 -10.23
CA THR A 676 36.07 25.17 -9.21
C THR A 676 37.03 26.23 -9.80
N THR A 677 37.33 27.24 -9.06
CA THR A 677 38.40 28.23 -9.39
C THR A 677 39.75 27.57 -9.62
N GLY A 678 40.00 26.39 -9.04
CA GLY A 678 41.21 25.59 -9.29
C GLY A 678 41.10 24.67 -10.52
N GLY A 679 40.02 24.70 -11.28
CA GLY A 679 39.80 23.89 -12.47
C GLY A 679 39.30 22.46 -12.22
N ALA A 680 39.11 22.05 -10.98
CA ALA A 680 38.52 20.75 -10.66
C ALA A 680 37.00 20.74 -10.95
N ARG A 681 36.43 19.59 -11.36
CA ARG A 681 34.99 19.46 -11.59
C ARG A 681 34.22 19.66 -10.31
N ARG A 682 33.20 20.53 -10.33
CA ARG A 682 32.19 20.65 -9.25
C ARG A 682 31.05 19.65 -9.48
N PRO A 683 30.32 19.25 -8.40
CA PRO A 683 29.02 18.64 -8.56
C PRO A 683 28.11 19.45 -9.48
N ALA A 684 27.30 18.79 -10.27
CA ALA A 684 26.33 19.47 -11.11
C ALA A 684 25.34 20.27 -10.26
N SER A 685 25.05 21.50 -10.70
CA SER A 685 24.01 22.32 -10.08
C SER A 685 22.66 21.89 -10.63
N TYR A 686 21.67 21.79 -9.75
CA TYR A 686 20.32 21.38 -10.12
C TYR A 686 19.27 21.95 -9.18
N GLY A 687 18.00 21.92 -9.60
CA GLY A 687 16.92 22.41 -8.75
C GLY A 687 15.55 22.16 -9.35
N THR A 688 14.55 22.57 -8.58
CA THR A 688 13.14 22.60 -9.02
C THR A 688 12.55 23.96 -8.70
N ALA A 689 11.72 24.47 -9.61
CA ALA A 689 10.94 25.68 -9.39
C ALA A 689 9.45 25.38 -9.57
N THR A 690 8.64 25.69 -8.57
CA THR A 690 7.19 25.58 -8.61
C THR A 690 6.58 26.94 -8.88
N PHE A 691 5.68 27.03 -9.83
CA PHE A 691 4.98 28.25 -10.22
C PHE A 691 3.47 28.11 -10.00
N ASN A 692 2.85 29.13 -9.39
CA ASN A 692 1.40 29.18 -9.18
C ASN A 692 0.86 30.52 -9.66
N MET A 693 -0.09 30.49 -10.61
CA MET A 693 -0.83 31.68 -11.05
C MET A 693 -2.14 31.79 -10.29
N ASN A 694 -2.52 32.99 -9.88
CA ASN A 694 -3.85 33.22 -9.34
C ASN A 694 -4.94 33.01 -10.40
N ALA A 695 -6.20 32.82 -9.99
CA ALA A 695 -7.31 32.55 -10.89
C ALA A 695 -7.52 33.67 -11.94
N ALA A 696 -7.23 34.94 -11.60
CA ALA A 696 -7.29 36.06 -12.50
C ALA A 696 -6.06 36.19 -13.40
N GLN A 697 -5.02 35.38 -13.21
CA GLN A 697 -3.75 35.38 -13.95
C GLN A 697 -3.05 36.74 -13.96
N THR A 698 -3.19 37.45 -12.87
CA THR A 698 -2.56 38.77 -12.65
C THR A 698 -1.35 38.71 -11.75
N LEU A 699 -1.12 37.55 -11.10
CA LEU A 699 -0.05 37.32 -10.16
C LEU A 699 0.48 35.90 -10.33
N MET A 700 1.80 35.73 -10.37
CA MET A 700 2.47 34.44 -10.39
C MET A 700 3.47 34.37 -9.23
N THR A 701 3.20 33.48 -8.25
CA THR A 701 4.18 33.13 -7.20
C THR A 701 5.10 32.03 -7.69
N PHE A 702 6.33 32.02 -7.19
CA PHE A 702 7.24 30.91 -7.40
C PHE A 702 8.02 30.57 -6.13
N THR A 703 8.48 29.33 -6.05
CA THR A 703 9.49 28.86 -5.09
C THR A 703 10.44 27.95 -5.84
N ALA A 704 11.73 28.28 -5.80
CA ALA A 704 12.79 27.47 -6.38
C ALA A 704 13.69 26.93 -5.27
N THR A 705 13.99 25.63 -5.32
CA THR A 705 14.97 24.96 -4.48
C THR A 705 16.16 24.60 -5.35
N ILE A 706 17.34 25.18 -5.05
CA ILE A 706 18.53 25.03 -5.89
C ILE A 706 19.66 24.43 -5.05
N ASN A 707 20.35 23.46 -5.62
CA ASN A 707 21.46 22.74 -5.01
C ASN A 707 22.78 23.05 -5.75
N ASN A 708 23.86 23.02 -5.02
CA ASN A 708 25.24 23.19 -5.51
C ASN A 708 25.54 24.59 -6.11
N LEU A 709 24.76 25.61 -5.75
CA LEU A 709 25.06 27.03 -5.98
C LEU A 709 25.16 27.75 -4.64
N ASP A 710 26.25 28.50 -4.40
CA ASP A 710 26.41 29.27 -3.19
C ASP A 710 25.55 30.53 -3.24
N PHE A 711 24.49 30.56 -2.47
CA PHE A 711 23.49 31.63 -2.47
C PHE A 711 23.99 32.94 -1.81
N THR A 712 24.93 32.82 -0.90
CA THR A 712 25.45 33.98 -0.13
C THR A 712 26.88 34.36 -0.50
N GLY A 713 27.57 33.54 -1.28
CA GLY A 713 28.97 33.66 -1.56
C GLY A 713 29.85 33.35 -0.35
N SER A 714 29.31 32.59 0.61
CA SER A 714 30.00 32.21 1.85
C SER A 714 29.73 30.78 2.31
N GLN A 715 28.91 30.02 1.57
CA GLN A 715 28.64 28.60 1.86
C GLN A 715 29.83 27.71 1.46
N THR A 716 30.62 28.15 0.47
CA THR A 716 31.85 27.51 0.03
C THR A 716 33.03 28.50 -0.01
N ALA A 717 34.24 27.97 -0.16
CA ALA A 717 35.40 28.81 -0.42
C ALA A 717 35.62 29.08 -1.93
N ASP A 718 34.86 28.40 -2.79
CA ASP A 718 34.95 28.52 -4.23
C ASP A 718 34.08 29.68 -4.72
N THR A 719 34.66 30.66 -5.40
CA THR A 719 33.87 31.79 -5.90
C THR A 719 33.16 31.51 -7.23
N ASN A 720 33.49 30.42 -7.89
CA ASN A 720 32.86 30.05 -9.17
C ASN A 720 31.36 29.65 -9.05
N ASP A 721 30.96 29.17 -7.89
CA ASP A 721 29.58 28.74 -7.61
C ASP A 721 28.70 29.83 -6.97
N ASN A 722 29.25 31.02 -6.75
CA ASN A 722 28.54 32.15 -6.16
C ASN A 722 27.39 32.61 -7.07
N LEU A 723 26.15 32.56 -6.57
CA LEU A 723 24.97 33.07 -7.27
C LEU A 723 25.09 34.59 -7.53
N THR A 724 24.96 35.00 -8.78
CA THR A 724 25.03 36.41 -9.19
C THR A 724 23.69 36.98 -9.61
N ASN A 725 22.90 36.25 -10.38
CA ASN A 725 21.61 36.69 -10.89
C ASN A 725 20.64 35.52 -11.06
N ALA A 726 19.37 35.84 -11.08
CA ALA A 726 18.32 34.88 -11.42
C ALA A 726 17.12 35.58 -12.09
N HIS A 727 16.66 35.01 -13.22
CA HIS A 727 15.68 35.66 -14.12
C HIS A 727 14.69 34.67 -14.72
N ILE A 728 13.54 35.20 -15.16
CA ILE A 728 12.67 34.57 -16.17
C ILE A 728 12.94 35.23 -17.51
N HIS A 729 13.13 34.42 -18.53
CA HIS A 729 13.28 34.82 -19.92
C HIS A 729 12.06 34.35 -20.74
N ALA A 730 11.56 35.19 -21.66
CA ALA A 730 10.46 34.81 -22.52
C ALA A 730 10.41 35.62 -23.83
N SER A 731 10.09 34.95 -24.90
CA SER A 731 9.66 35.54 -26.19
C SER A 731 9.12 34.43 -27.08
N ALA A 732 8.36 34.75 -28.11
CA ALA A 732 7.83 33.76 -29.06
C ALA A 732 8.91 32.94 -29.81
N SER A 733 10.18 33.35 -29.75
CA SER A 733 11.32 32.63 -30.35
C SER A 733 12.07 31.70 -29.35
N VAL A 734 11.72 31.73 -28.08
CA VAL A 734 12.35 30.87 -27.08
C VAL A 734 11.92 29.43 -27.31
N THR A 735 12.90 28.54 -27.32
CA THR A 735 12.73 27.08 -27.37
C THR A 735 13.74 26.45 -26.41
N PRO A 736 13.71 25.15 -26.16
CA PRO A 736 14.75 24.47 -25.35
C PRO A 736 16.19 24.72 -25.83
N THR A 737 16.41 25.08 -27.10
CA THR A 737 17.72 25.30 -27.72
C THR A 737 17.99 26.74 -28.14
N THR A 738 17.12 27.68 -27.77
CA THR A 738 17.30 29.12 -28.06
C THR A 738 17.13 29.95 -26.80
N ASN A 739 17.92 31.04 -26.70
CA ASN A 739 17.82 31.98 -25.59
C ASN A 739 16.90 33.16 -25.94
N GLY A 740 16.36 33.80 -24.93
CA GLY A 740 15.49 34.96 -25.05
C GLY A 740 15.86 36.11 -24.11
N PRO A 741 15.17 37.28 -24.24
CA PRO A 741 15.37 38.40 -23.35
C PRO A 741 14.85 38.11 -21.93
N VAL A 742 15.48 38.77 -20.94
CA VAL A 742 14.95 38.81 -19.57
C VAL A 742 13.61 39.55 -19.57
N VAL A 743 12.58 38.95 -19.04
CA VAL A 743 11.25 39.53 -18.87
C VAL A 743 10.93 39.88 -17.42
N TRP A 744 11.54 39.18 -16.47
CA TRP A 744 11.44 39.48 -15.04
C TRP A 744 12.69 38.98 -14.30
N GLY A 745 13.36 39.90 -13.62
CA GLY A 745 14.53 39.58 -12.77
C GLY A 745 14.16 39.71 -11.31
N PHE A 746 14.32 38.61 -10.59
CA PHE A 746 13.97 38.54 -9.16
C PHE A 746 15.22 38.47 -8.23
N PHE A 747 16.40 38.31 -8.78
CA PHE A 747 17.65 38.40 -8.05
C PHE A 747 18.80 38.93 -8.93
N GLY A 748 19.62 39.81 -8.38
CA GLY A 748 20.75 40.42 -9.12
C GLY A 748 20.34 41.51 -10.08
N SER A 749 20.97 41.57 -11.27
CA SER A 749 20.67 42.59 -12.29
C SER A 749 20.25 41.95 -13.61
N PRO A 750 19.13 42.42 -14.22
CA PRO A 750 18.23 43.46 -13.74
C PRO A 750 17.35 42.95 -12.59
N LEU A 751 17.06 43.81 -11.62
CA LEU A 751 16.08 43.53 -10.55
C LEU A 751 14.78 44.25 -10.90
N ASN A 752 13.72 43.46 -11.10
CA ASN A 752 12.41 43.96 -11.47
C ASN A 752 11.33 43.58 -10.45
N ASP A 753 11.67 42.80 -9.43
CA ASP A 753 10.88 42.53 -8.22
C ASP A 753 11.18 43.71 -7.21
N ASN A 754 10.42 44.78 -7.32
CA ASN A 754 10.71 46.01 -6.59
C ASN A 754 9.49 46.82 -6.15
N ASN A 755 8.26 46.26 -6.27
CA ASN A 755 7.01 46.98 -5.96
C ASN A 755 5.96 46.12 -5.24
N PRO A 756 6.13 45.68 -4.01
CA PRO A 756 7.34 45.69 -3.21
C PRO A 756 8.33 44.55 -3.59
N ASN A 757 9.57 44.66 -3.24
CA ASN A 757 10.48 43.53 -3.31
C ASN A 757 10.07 42.51 -2.24
N ASP A 758 9.56 41.37 -2.66
CA ASP A 758 9.11 40.29 -1.78
C ASP A 758 9.88 38.99 -1.96
N VAL A 759 11.00 39.00 -2.66
CA VAL A 759 11.89 37.86 -2.78
C VAL A 759 12.48 37.48 -1.44
N VAL A 760 12.24 36.24 -1.03
CA VAL A 760 12.84 35.62 0.15
C VAL A 760 13.85 34.56 -0.27
N LYS A 761 15.07 34.68 0.23
CA LYS A 761 16.18 33.76 0.00
C LYS A 761 16.58 33.10 1.33
N THR A 762 16.68 31.80 1.37
CA THR A 762 17.05 31.02 2.56
C THR A 762 18.08 29.97 2.18
N ASP A 763 19.24 30.02 2.83
CA ASP A 763 20.30 29.05 2.63
C ASP A 763 19.98 27.70 3.27
N PHE A 764 20.51 26.62 2.71
CA PHE A 764 20.47 25.33 3.37
C PHE A 764 21.31 25.35 4.65
N THR A 765 20.91 24.56 5.64
CA THR A 765 21.62 24.37 6.89
C THR A 765 22.41 23.07 6.89
N GLY A 766 23.31 22.88 7.85
CA GLY A 766 24.03 21.60 8.03
C GLY A 766 25.16 21.35 7.03
N GLY A 767 25.68 22.37 6.36
CA GLY A 767 26.81 22.25 5.42
C GLY A 767 26.45 21.91 3.98
N ALA A 768 25.16 21.81 3.66
CA ALA A 768 24.71 21.68 2.28
C ALA A 768 24.84 23.00 1.54
N VAL A 769 25.31 22.97 0.28
CA VAL A 769 25.43 24.13 -0.59
C VAL A 769 24.16 24.35 -1.39
N GLY A 770 23.62 25.57 -1.35
CA GLY A 770 22.37 25.92 -2.02
C GLY A 770 21.35 26.53 -1.08
N GLY A 771 20.12 26.62 -1.54
CA GLY A 771 19.03 27.23 -0.78
C GLY A 771 17.71 27.23 -1.49
N THR A 772 16.76 27.93 -0.89
CA THR A 772 15.44 28.22 -1.50
C THR A 772 15.36 29.71 -1.79
N ILE A 773 14.69 30.03 -2.92
CA ILE A 773 14.32 31.39 -3.28
C ILE A 773 12.86 31.39 -3.70
N SER A 774 12.08 32.30 -3.13
CA SER A 774 10.66 32.47 -3.45
C SER A 774 10.35 33.97 -3.62
N GLY A 775 9.30 34.24 -4.39
CA GLY A 775 8.81 35.59 -4.66
C GLY A 775 7.56 35.56 -5.50
N LYS A 776 7.11 36.71 -5.93
CA LYS A 776 5.95 36.78 -6.81
C LYS A 776 6.15 37.85 -7.90
N TRP A 777 5.79 37.53 -9.09
CA TRP A 777 5.68 38.48 -10.20
C TRP A 777 4.26 39.04 -10.20
N ASP A 778 4.12 40.29 -9.81
CA ASP A 778 2.84 40.99 -9.78
C ASP A 778 2.90 42.35 -10.56
N PRO A 779 1.74 43.01 -10.83
CA PRO A 779 1.73 44.30 -11.50
C PRO A 779 2.25 45.44 -10.60
N PRO A 780 3.05 46.35 -11.12
CA PRO A 780 3.46 46.54 -12.52
C PRO A 780 4.83 45.96 -12.88
N GLU A 781 5.30 44.96 -12.17
CA GLU A 781 6.65 44.44 -12.32
C GLU A 781 6.94 43.83 -13.69
N GLY A 782 8.23 43.83 -14.07
CA GLY A 782 8.73 43.24 -15.29
C GLY A 782 9.80 44.13 -15.99
N ASN A 783 10.65 43.51 -16.79
CA ASN A 783 11.73 44.16 -17.52
C ASN A 783 11.23 44.72 -18.86
N GLY A 784 10.65 45.94 -18.86
CA GLY A 784 10.05 46.52 -20.04
C GLY A 784 8.77 45.81 -20.52
N THR A 785 8.18 44.96 -19.73
CA THR A 785 7.02 44.16 -20.02
C THR A 785 6.21 43.92 -18.73
N THR A 786 5.11 43.16 -18.80
CA THR A 786 4.30 42.79 -17.64
C THR A 786 3.99 41.29 -17.67
N LEU A 787 3.62 40.70 -16.53
CA LEU A 787 3.14 39.33 -16.48
C LEU A 787 2.04 39.04 -17.48
N ALA A 788 1.03 39.95 -17.58
CA ALA A 788 -0.08 39.82 -18.50
C ALA A 788 0.36 39.75 -19.97
N ALA A 789 1.35 40.54 -20.36
CA ALA A 789 1.90 40.53 -21.74
C ALA A 789 2.68 39.25 -22.06
N GLN A 790 3.20 38.57 -21.04
CA GLN A 790 4.00 37.33 -21.19
C GLN A 790 3.20 36.05 -20.97
N LEU A 791 1.94 36.10 -20.54
CA LEU A 791 1.14 34.90 -20.21
C LEU A 791 1.11 33.87 -21.34
N THR A 792 0.99 34.29 -22.59
CA THR A 792 1.04 33.36 -23.73
C THR A 792 2.35 32.64 -23.80
N ASN A 793 3.50 33.37 -23.76
CA ASN A 793 4.83 32.76 -23.79
C ASN A 793 5.08 31.79 -22.63
N LEU A 794 4.64 32.17 -21.40
CA LEU A 794 4.78 31.33 -20.22
C LEU A 794 3.99 30.02 -20.33
N LYS A 795 2.77 30.05 -20.90
CA LYS A 795 1.89 28.89 -21.00
C LYS A 795 2.16 28.00 -22.22
N THR A 796 2.85 28.52 -23.22
CA THR A 796 3.10 27.81 -24.47
C THR A 796 4.54 27.34 -24.62
N GLY A 797 5.32 27.30 -23.52
CA GLY A 797 6.68 26.79 -23.50
C GLY A 797 7.73 27.74 -24.09
N HIS A 798 7.36 29.00 -24.36
CA HIS A 798 8.28 30.01 -24.89
C HIS A 798 8.92 30.86 -23.79
N ALA A 799 9.19 30.23 -22.62
CA ALA A 799 9.84 30.86 -21.49
C ALA A 799 10.75 29.84 -20.76
N TYR A 800 11.71 30.39 -20.00
CA TYR A 800 12.54 29.60 -19.09
C TYR A 800 12.96 30.45 -17.88
N ILE A 801 13.23 29.76 -16.77
CA ILE A 801 13.90 30.33 -15.61
C ILE A 801 15.36 29.90 -15.62
N ASN A 802 16.31 30.77 -15.26
CA ASN A 802 17.71 30.40 -15.05
C ASN A 802 18.36 31.12 -13.88
N PHE A 803 19.47 30.53 -13.44
CA PHE A 803 20.30 31.02 -12.35
C PHE A 803 21.74 31.16 -12.87
N HIS A 804 22.35 32.27 -12.56
CA HIS A 804 23.68 32.65 -13.05
C HIS A 804 24.68 32.64 -11.90
N THR A 805 25.91 32.25 -12.21
CA THR A 805 27.01 32.27 -11.24
C THR A 805 28.17 33.12 -11.73
N THR A 806 29.16 33.29 -10.86
CA THR A 806 30.41 33.95 -11.25
C THR A 806 31.08 33.24 -12.41
N GLN A 807 31.08 31.93 -12.47
CA GLN A 807 31.63 31.17 -13.59
C GLN A 807 30.78 31.29 -14.87
N PHE A 808 29.47 31.31 -14.74
CA PHE A 808 28.52 31.27 -15.87
C PHE A 808 27.60 32.49 -15.82
N GLY A 809 28.15 33.66 -16.25
CA GLY A 809 27.40 34.92 -16.33
C GLY A 809 26.24 34.88 -17.35
N GLY A 810 26.19 33.89 -18.26
CA GLY A 810 25.08 33.66 -19.19
C GLY A 810 23.99 32.71 -18.65
N GLY A 811 24.23 32.10 -17.50
CA GLY A 811 23.39 31.09 -16.84
C GLY A 811 24.15 29.81 -16.56
N GLU A 812 24.03 29.26 -15.37
CA GLU A 812 24.62 27.97 -15.00
C GLU A 812 23.61 26.85 -15.11
N ILE A 813 22.38 27.07 -14.67
CA ILE A 813 21.27 26.13 -14.78
C ILE A 813 20.04 26.80 -15.36
N ARG A 814 19.28 26.05 -16.16
CA ARG A 814 18.05 26.48 -16.81
C ARG A 814 16.94 25.46 -16.61
N GLY A 815 15.73 25.94 -16.50
CA GLY A 815 14.49 25.14 -16.54
C GLY A 815 13.51 25.71 -17.57
N GLN A 816 13.25 24.96 -18.65
CA GLN A 816 12.29 25.33 -19.70
C GLN A 816 10.85 25.17 -19.20
N PHE A 817 10.02 26.17 -19.47
CA PHE A 817 8.58 26.09 -19.17
C PHE A 817 7.90 25.13 -20.16
N PRO A 818 6.91 24.33 -19.71
CA PRO A 818 6.23 23.36 -20.58
C PRO A 818 5.12 24.00 -21.44
N GLU A 819 4.83 23.43 -22.63
CA GLU A 819 3.74 23.83 -23.55
C GLU A 819 2.38 23.25 -23.10
N MET A 820 1.89 23.64 -21.93
CA MET A 820 0.77 22.94 -21.30
C MET A 820 -0.63 23.42 -21.74
N GLN A 821 -0.78 24.66 -22.20
CA GLN A 821 -2.12 25.18 -22.53
C GLN A 821 -2.74 24.45 -23.73
N ALA A 822 -2.01 24.30 -24.83
CA ALA A 822 -2.49 23.61 -26.02
C ALA A 822 -2.79 22.15 -25.75
N PHE A 823 -1.92 21.49 -24.96
CA PHE A 823 -2.11 20.10 -24.54
C PHE A 823 -3.38 19.94 -23.72
N ARG A 824 -3.56 20.76 -22.66
CA ARG A 824 -4.80 20.81 -21.87
C ARG A 824 -6.05 20.98 -22.73
N ASP A 825 -6.05 21.98 -23.59
CA ASP A 825 -7.23 22.33 -24.40
C ASP A 825 -7.60 21.22 -25.38
N SER A 826 -6.60 20.52 -25.94
CA SER A 826 -6.83 19.35 -26.80
C SER A 826 -7.51 18.20 -26.05
N LEU A 827 -7.09 17.91 -24.80
CA LEU A 827 -7.69 16.86 -23.96
C LEU A 827 -9.14 17.19 -23.59
N VAL A 828 -9.40 18.44 -23.16
CA VAL A 828 -10.75 18.90 -22.83
C VAL A 828 -11.67 18.85 -24.07
N ALA A 829 -11.17 19.33 -25.23
CA ALA A 829 -11.93 19.28 -26.49
C ALA A 829 -12.25 17.84 -26.90
N GLY A 830 -11.31 16.90 -26.75
CA GLY A 830 -11.52 15.48 -27.04
C GLY A 830 -12.61 14.85 -26.18
N LEU A 831 -12.62 15.13 -24.87
CA LEU A 831 -13.69 14.67 -23.97
C LEU A 831 -15.05 15.29 -24.30
N ASN A 832 -15.09 16.59 -24.60
CA ASN A 832 -16.34 17.28 -24.96
C ASN A 832 -16.91 16.78 -26.26
N ALA A 833 -16.07 16.44 -27.24
CA ALA A 833 -16.47 15.87 -28.53
C ALA A 833 -16.71 14.36 -28.48
N THR A 834 -16.52 13.71 -27.31
CA THR A 834 -16.61 12.25 -27.13
C THR A 834 -15.68 11.44 -28.04
N THR A 835 -14.63 12.06 -28.57
CA THR A 835 -13.55 11.37 -29.30
C THR A 835 -12.50 10.78 -28.36
N GLU A 836 -12.52 11.22 -27.12
CA GLU A 836 -11.71 10.71 -26.02
C GLU A 836 -12.58 10.22 -24.87
N THR A 837 -12.04 9.28 -24.08
CA THR A 837 -12.59 8.82 -22.81
C THR A 837 -11.69 9.27 -21.66
N ARG A 838 -12.14 9.13 -20.40
CA ARG A 838 -11.28 9.38 -19.23
C ARG A 838 -10.03 8.49 -19.25
N ALA A 839 -10.17 7.24 -19.70
CA ALA A 839 -9.05 6.30 -19.84
C ALA A 839 -8.01 6.79 -20.87
N THR A 840 -8.46 7.22 -22.06
CA THR A 840 -7.55 7.68 -23.10
C THR A 840 -6.89 9.01 -22.76
N VAL A 841 -7.57 9.89 -22.02
CA VAL A 841 -7.00 11.14 -21.52
C VAL A 841 -5.95 10.88 -20.44
N LEU A 842 -6.22 10.00 -19.46
CA LEU A 842 -5.23 9.60 -18.47
C LEU A 842 -3.98 9.03 -19.15
N ARG A 843 -4.16 8.13 -20.12
CA ARG A 843 -3.09 7.56 -20.92
C ARG A 843 -2.24 8.65 -21.61
N LYS A 844 -2.85 9.60 -22.27
CA LYS A 844 -2.13 10.69 -22.93
C LYS A 844 -1.30 11.55 -21.98
N VAL A 845 -1.80 11.74 -20.75
CA VAL A 845 -1.02 12.43 -19.72
C VAL A 845 0.14 11.57 -19.24
N ALA A 846 -0.08 10.27 -18.98
CA ALA A 846 0.95 9.34 -18.53
C ALA A 846 2.06 9.13 -19.58
N GLU A 847 1.70 8.97 -20.86
CA GLU A 847 2.63 8.80 -21.99
C GLU A 847 3.26 10.12 -22.48
N SER A 848 2.92 11.28 -21.87
CA SER A 848 3.48 12.55 -22.34
C SER A 848 4.98 12.62 -22.09
N ALA A 849 5.74 13.06 -23.11
CA ALA A 849 7.19 13.22 -23.01
C ALA A 849 7.59 14.17 -21.86
N TYR A 850 6.74 15.15 -21.54
CA TYR A 850 6.95 16.09 -20.42
C TYR A 850 6.96 15.37 -19.07
N LEU A 851 6.00 14.49 -18.82
CA LEU A 851 5.93 13.73 -17.56
C LEU A 851 7.09 12.74 -17.45
N THR A 852 7.35 11.96 -18.52
CA THR A 852 8.43 10.99 -18.56
C THR A 852 9.80 11.64 -18.30
N GLN A 853 10.10 12.75 -18.99
CA GLN A 853 11.37 13.46 -18.78
C GLN A 853 11.48 14.03 -17.37
N ARG A 854 10.39 14.58 -16.85
CA ARG A 854 10.35 15.18 -15.53
C ARG A 854 10.54 14.16 -14.41
N GLU A 855 9.87 13.03 -14.50
CA GLU A 855 9.87 12.00 -13.45
C GLU A 855 11.03 11.00 -13.60
N PHE A 856 11.81 11.06 -14.68
CA PHE A 856 12.86 10.08 -15.01
C PHE A 856 13.75 9.73 -13.83
N THR A 857 14.31 10.73 -13.14
CA THR A 857 15.23 10.50 -12.02
C THR A 857 14.52 9.85 -10.81
N SER A 858 13.33 10.34 -10.48
CA SER A 858 12.52 9.78 -9.38
C SER A 858 12.08 8.35 -9.67
N THR A 859 11.66 8.10 -10.92
CA THR A 859 11.29 6.76 -11.38
C THR A 859 12.47 5.82 -11.32
N PHE A 860 13.65 6.25 -11.80
CA PHE A 860 14.85 5.41 -11.78
C PHE A 860 15.25 5.02 -10.37
N VAL A 861 15.24 5.96 -9.41
CA VAL A 861 15.53 5.66 -8.01
C VAL A 861 14.51 4.68 -7.42
N LEU A 862 13.21 4.88 -7.66
CA LEU A 862 12.19 3.99 -7.12
C LEU A 862 12.31 2.56 -7.67
N MET A 863 12.64 2.44 -8.96
CA MET A 863 12.81 1.12 -9.62
C MET A 863 14.03 0.35 -9.09
N GLU A 864 15.03 1.00 -8.49
CA GLU A 864 16.12 0.31 -7.79
C GLU A 864 15.59 -0.46 -6.56
N TYR A 865 14.63 0.15 -5.81
CA TYR A 865 13.98 -0.53 -4.69
C TYR A 865 13.07 -1.66 -5.17
N PHE A 866 12.32 -1.44 -6.23
CA PHE A 866 11.36 -2.42 -6.75
C PHE A 866 12.06 -3.61 -7.41
N GLY A 867 12.97 -3.36 -8.35
CA GLY A 867 13.66 -4.41 -9.09
C GLY A 867 14.67 -5.18 -8.23
N TYR A 868 15.54 -4.50 -7.46
CA TYR A 868 16.59 -5.23 -6.74
C TYR A 868 16.17 -5.65 -5.33
N LEU A 869 15.43 -4.81 -4.59
CA LEU A 869 15.13 -5.08 -3.17
C LEU A 869 13.74 -5.66 -2.95
N ARG A 870 12.90 -5.65 -3.97
CA ARG A 870 11.54 -6.19 -3.95
C ARG A 870 10.70 -5.67 -2.78
N ARG A 871 10.73 -4.36 -2.59
CA ARG A 871 10.00 -3.68 -1.54
C ARG A 871 9.80 -2.20 -1.82
N ASP A 872 8.94 -1.58 -1.05
CA ASP A 872 8.80 -0.13 -1.05
C ASP A 872 10.09 0.57 -0.59
N GLY A 873 10.33 1.76 -1.14
CA GLY A 873 11.45 2.61 -0.75
C GLY A 873 11.23 3.22 0.63
N ASP A 874 12.31 3.44 1.39
CA ASP A 874 12.27 4.26 2.58
C ASP A 874 12.55 5.74 2.27
N ASN A 875 11.94 6.65 3.02
CA ASN A 875 12.04 8.10 2.78
C ASN A 875 13.48 8.62 2.78
N ALA A 876 14.32 8.14 3.69
CA ALA A 876 15.69 8.62 3.85
C ALA A 876 16.59 8.14 2.71
N GLY A 877 16.50 6.86 2.36
CA GLY A 877 17.24 6.24 1.27
C GLY A 877 16.82 6.80 -0.09
N PHE A 878 15.53 6.92 -0.34
CA PHE A 878 15.02 7.51 -1.59
C PHE A 878 15.51 8.97 -1.75
N ALA A 879 15.37 9.81 -0.73
CA ALA A 879 15.83 11.19 -0.78
C ALA A 879 17.35 11.29 -0.98
N PHE A 880 18.13 10.40 -0.36
CA PHE A 880 19.58 10.34 -0.53
C PHE A 880 19.95 10.01 -2.00
N TRP A 881 19.37 8.95 -2.57
CA TRP A 881 19.70 8.52 -3.93
C TRP A 881 19.20 9.49 -4.99
N LEU A 882 18.00 10.07 -4.79
CA LEU A 882 17.47 11.09 -5.69
C LEU A 882 18.39 12.31 -5.75
N ARG A 883 18.83 12.81 -4.58
CA ARG A 883 19.81 13.89 -4.51
C ARG A 883 21.10 13.50 -5.21
N LYS A 884 21.65 12.33 -4.90
CA LYS A 884 22.93 11.87 -5.45
C LYS A 884 22.87 11.70 -6.97
N LEU A 885 21.79 11.14 -7.50
CA LEU A 885 21.61 10.97 -8.94
C LEU A 885 21.47 12.34 -9.64
N ASN A 886 20.79 13.30 -9.03
CA ASN A 886 20.67 14.65 -9.54
C ASN A 886 22.01 15.41 -9.54
N GLU A 887 22.85 15.24 -8.49
CA GLU A 887 24.22 15.80 -8.44
C GLU A 887 25.08 15.41 -9.63
N PHE A 888 24.78 14.29 -10.26
CA PHE A 888 25.48 13.79 -11.47
C PHE A 888 24.64 13.86 -12.73
N ASN A 889 23.62 14.73 -12.79
CA ASN A 889 22.72 14.91 -13.96
C ASN A 889 22.10 13.60 -14.46
N GLY A 890 21.67 12.73 -13.57
CA GLY A 890 21.09 11.43 -13.92
C GLY A 890 22.10 10.36 -14.31
N ASN A 891 23.40 10.63 -14.19
CA ASN A 891 24.44 9.65 -14.51
C ASN A 891 24.60 8.65 -13.35
N PHE A 892 23.98 7.50 -13.48
CA PHE A 892 23.95 6.45 -12.45
C PHE A 892 25.33 5.83 -12.18
N LEU A 893 26.25 5.84 -13.16
CA LEU A 893 27.63 5.37 -12.98
C LEU A 893 28.42 6.30 -12.07
N ASN A 894 28.35 7.61 -12.32
CA ASN A 894 29.03 8.61 -11.51
C ASN A 894 28.39 8.74 -10.10
N ALA A 895 27.08 8.51 -10.01
CA ALA A 895 26.38 8.46 -8.74
C ALA A 895 26.64 7.15 -7.95
N GLU A 896 27.27 6.15 -8.59
CA GLU A 896 27.50 4.82 -8.04
C GLU A 896 26.22 4.12 -7.55
N MET A 897 25.03 4.53 -8.04
CA MET A 897 23.75 4.11 -7.50
C MET A 897 23.47 2.63 -7.82
N VAL A 898 23.43 2.26 -9.10
CA VAL A 898 23.20 0.86 -9.52
C VAL A 898 24.23 -0.07 -8.86
N LYS A 899 25.51 0.34 -8.82
CA LYS A 899 26.55 -0.43 -8.15
C LYS A 899 26.20 -0.69 -6.68
N ALA A 900 25.78 0.35 -5.96
CA ALA A 900 25.46 0.23 -4.55
C ALA A 900 24.30 -0.77 -4.31
N PHE A 901 23.28 -0.75 -5.16
CA PHE A 901 22.14 -1.68 -5.04
C PHE A 901 22.54 -3.11 -5.35
N ILE A 902 23.16 -3.40 -6.52
CA ILE A 902 23.55 -4.78 -6.91
C ILE A 902 24.67 -5.39 -6.06
N THR A 903 25.42 -4.57 -5.29
CA THR A 903 26.42 -5.05 -4.32
C THR A 903 25.98 -4.97 -2.88
N SER A 904 24.75 -4.48 -2.60
CA SER A 904 24.24 -4.39 -1.25
C SER A 904 24.08 -5.78 -0.62
N SER A 905 24.21 -5.85 0.70
CA SER A 905 23.94 -7.09 1.42
C SER A 905 22.46 -7.51 1.27
N GLU A 906 21.54 -6.56 1.23
CA GLU A 906 20.11 -6.84 1.07
C GLU A 906 19.80 -7.52 -0.29
N TYR A 907 20.35 -7.02 -1.39
CA TYR A 907 20.19 -7.67 -2.70
C TYR A 907 20.86 -9.06 -2.74
N ARG A 908 22.09 -9.16 -2.26
CA ARG A 908 22.85 -10.42 -2.31
C ARG A 908 22.23 -11.50 -1.42
N GLN A 909 21.64 -11.12 -0.28
CA GLN A 909 20.97 -12.05 0.65
C GLN A 909 19.68 -12.67 0.07
N ARG A 910 19.12 -12.11 -1.00
CA ARG A 910 18.05 -12.76 -1.76
C ARG A 910 18.48 -14.12 -2.34
N PHE A 911 19.77 -14.28 -2.64
CA PHE A 911 20.33 -15.43 -3.34
C PHE A 911 21.38 -16.15 -2.48
N GLY A 912 21.36 -15.95 -1.17
CA GLY A 912 22.19 -16.61 -0.20
C GLY A 912 23.15 -15.75 0.61
N PRO A 913 24.10 -16.34 1.38
CA PRO A 913 25.00 -15.57 2.22
C PRO A 913 25.76 -14.50 1.42
N SER A 914 25.75 -13.26 1.94
CA SER A 914 26.40 -12.10 1.31
C SER A 914 27.92 -12.19 1.35
#